data_f59d886fb73d0f88ccaa2a88194697c4
#
_entry.id   f59d886fb73d0f88ccaa2a88194697c4
#
_cell.length_a   1.000
_cell.length_b   1.000
_cell.length_c   1.000
_cell.angle_alpha   90.00
_cell.angle_beta   90.00
_cell.angle_gamma   90.00
#
_symmetry.space_group_name_H-M   'P 1'
#
loop_
_entity.id
_entity.type
_entity.pdbx_description
1 polymer ?
#
loop_
_entity_poly.entity_id
_entity_poly.type
_entity_poly.pdbx_seq_one_letter_code
_entity_poly.pdbx_strand_id
1 'polypeptide(L)'
;MLKRSGRGDWTILAAVLLTATMGWSVVARSTPPPVTQAVDLTDQVPAGATIGDYVGEDMMVPMRDGVKLHVQVWRPKTMDTPLPILLSRSPYGFGKAQVTNMLTASYKELADDQFIFVLQDIRGRLGSEGTFVNLRPSNPDPRGVDESTDTYDSIDWLVKNLRANNGKAGVIGVSYGGWTAAQATIRPHPALKAVSSQASPNDMFIGDDFLHNGAFRLDYAWSWVSALETDGRTMKRFDFGGEKDAFAWYLKQQDLATLDQQHLGSSMPSWQNFVKHPSYDAYWKAQRTTNNMPPKVATPNLIVAGWYDQEDFYGPLSIYEEQEKGDAKGLNYLVVGPWNHGGWRGAGKAYGPFDLGDATGNWFRKEVELPWFRFWLKGQGTLNQPEALIFQTGSNRWQRLDNWPARRSTTMRNLYLRAGGKLSFEGPRWGEAAADSFVSDPADPVPYRDRAVIKPFMAEGSTWSTWLADDQAPFARRKDVLFWQSDPLTQDVTISGDVAATLFASTTGSDADWVVKLVDIYPTGERVPAELRGRQRMIANDVFRGRFRKSYARPEPIRPNAVLDYRIDLHSASHRFQKGHRIGVQVQSSWFPLIGRNPQTYVPNILRAKATDFRKQTHRIYHRPGQASAITVAVVQ
;
A
#
# COMPACT_ATOMS: atom_id res chain seq x y z
N MET A 1 -62.16 58.24 8.04
CA MET A 1 -63.53 58.26 7.47
C MET A 1 -63.57 57.29 6.29
N LEU A 2 -64.37 56.27 6.44
CA LEU A 2 -65.32 55.69 5.47
C LEU A 2 -64.82 55.41 4.04
N LYS A 3 -64.80 54.18 3.70
CA LYS A 3 -65.76 53.16 3.30
C LYS A 3 -65.59 52.69 1.84
N ARG A 4 -65.46 51.39 1.66
CA ARG A 4 -66.18 50.52 0.69
C ARG A 4 -66.02 50.83 -0.81
N SER A 5 -65.94 49.93 -1.69
CA SER A 5 -66.19 48.50 -1.95
C SER A 5 -66.17 48.31 -3.47
N GLY A 6 -65.87 47.16 -4.01
CA GLY A 6 -66.18 46.87 -5.40
C GLY A 6 -65.54 45.58 -5.90
N ARG A 7 -66.36 44.58 -6.05
CA ARG A 7 -66.09 43.25 -6.63
C ARG A 7 -65.99 43.28 -8.17
N GLY A 8 -65.35 42.31 -8.71
CA GLY A 8 -65.59 41.76 -10.05
C GLY A 8 -64.29 41.63 -10.85
N ASP A 9 -63.92 40.70 -11.45
CA ASP A 9 -64.33 39.48 -12.03
C ASP A 9 -63.09 38.74 -12.64
N TRP A 10 -63.18 37.49 -12.71
CA TRP A 10 -62.19 36.56 -13.12
C TRP A 10 -61.87 36.59 -14.63
N THR A 11 -60.57 36.51 -15.01
CA THR A 11 -60.14 35.91 -16.28
C THR A 11 -58.89 35.11 -16.07
N ILE A 12 -59.01 33.82 -16.35
CA ILE A 12 -57.98 32.80 -16.26
C ILE A 12 -57.03 32.99 -17.44
N LEU A 13 -55.73 33.20 -17.17
CA LEU A 13 -54.66 33.00 -18.15
C LEU A 13 -53.80 31.85 -17.67
N ALA A 14 -53.88 30.74 -18.35
CA ALA A 14 -53.04 29.55 -18.14
C ALA A 14 -51.60 29.85 -18.59
N ALA A 15 -50.68 29.98 -17.63
CA ALA A 15 -49.25 29.98 -17.90
C ALA A 15 -48.74 28.55 -17.82
N VAL A 16 -48.30 28.03 -18.95
CA VAL A 16 -47.59 26.74 -19.05
C VAL A 16 -46.22 26.90 -18.41
N LEU A 17 -46.04 26.36 -17.20
CA LEU A 17 -44.71 26.18 -16.59
C LEU A 17 -44.07 24.95 -17.18
N LEU A 18 -43.10 25.13 -18.07
CA LEU A 18 -42.10 24.11 -18.41
C LEU A 18 -41.21 23.91 -17.20
N THR A 19 -41.45 22.88 -16.41
CA THR A 19 -40.50 22.38 -15.43
C THR A 19 -39.41 21.58 -16.14
N ALA A 20 -38.24 22.21 -16.34
CA ALA A 20 -37.03 21.51 -16.69
C ALA A 20 -36.58 20.69 -15.47
N THR A 21 -36.88 19.40 -15.47
CA THR A 21 -36.30 18.48 -14.51
C THR A 21 -34.81 18.30 -14.87
N MET A 22 -33.94 19.03 -14.16
CA MET A 22 -32.50 18.67 -14.13
C MET A 22 -32.37 17.30 -13.47
N GLY A 23 -32.21 16.30 -14.30
CA GLY A 23 -31.82 14.98 -13.84
C GLY A 23 -30.43 15.05 -13.23
N TRP A 24 -30.35 14.99 -11.93
CA TRP A 24 -29.10 14.73 -11.23
C TRP A 24 -28.71 13.28 -11.52
N SER A 25 -27.75 13.09 -12.43
CA SER A 25 -27.06 11.81 -12.58
C SER A 25 -26.28 11.57 -11.29
N VAL A 26 -26.85 10.78 -10.41
CA VAL A 26 -26.08 10.21 -9.29
C VAL A 26 -25.05 9.28 -9.91
N VAL A 27 -23.82 9.75 -10.07
CA VAL A 27 -22.68 8.90 -10.37
C VAL A 27 -22.58 7.90 -9.22
N ALA A 28 -22.97 6.67 -9.46
CA ALA A 28 -22.80 5.58 -8.51
C ALA A 28 -21.30 5.51 -8.17
N ARG A 29 -20.94 5.91 -6.96
CA ARG A 29 -19.61 5.69 -6.42
C ARG A 29 -19.42 4.19 -6.35
N SER A 30 -18.54 3.63 -7.18
CA SER A 30 -18.09 2.27 -7.03
C SER A 30 -17.36 2.19 -5.68
N THR A 31 -18.01 1.59 -4.69
CA THR A 31 -17.35 1.21 -3.45
C THR A 31 -16.22 0.25 -3.81
N PRO A 32 -14.98 0.48 -3.33
CA PRO A 32 -13.93 -0.52 -3.46
C PRO A 32 -14.38 -1.82 -2.81
N PRO A 33 -13.93 -2.98 -3.30
CA PRO A 33 -14.26 -4.25 -2.66
C PRO A 33 -13.88 -4.18 -1.18
N PRO A 34 -14.71 -4.70 -0.27
CA PRO A 34 -14.46 -4.63 1.15
C PRO A 34 -13.13 -5.32 1.46
N VAL A 35 -12.22 -4.58 2.08
CA VAL A 35 -11.03 -5.16 2.70
C VAL A 35 -11.51 -6.21 3.69
N THR A 36 -11.18 -7.46 3.41
CA THR A 36 -11.34 -8.67 4.23
C THR A 36 -12.44 -8.59 5.31
N GLN A 37 -13.64 -9.05 4.95
CA GLN A 37 -14.62 -9.44 5.99
C GLN A 37 -14.03 -10.61 6.80
N ALA A 38 -14.25 -10.62 8.11
CA ALA A 38 -13.96 -11.78 8.92
C ALA A 38 -14.65 -12.99 8.30
N VAL A 39 -13.88 -14.05 8.00
CA VAL A 39 -14.43 -15.29 7.47
C VAL A 39 -15.13 -15.99 8.63
N ASP A 40 -16.43 -16.13 8.54
CA ASP A 40 -17.18 -17.00 9.45
C ASP A 40 -16.81 -18.45 9.12
N LEU A 41 -16.29 -19.20 10.08
CA LEU A 41 -15.96 -20.62 9.91
C LEU A 41 -17.18 -21.48 9.57
N THR A 42 -18.40 -20.98 9.83
CA THR A 42 -19.64 -21.63 9.43
C THR A 42 -19.92 -21.49 7.93
N ASP A 43 -19.20 -20.61 7.22
CA ASP A 43 -19.32 -20.38 5.77
C ASP A 43 -18.35 -21.26 4.94
N GLN A 44 -17.97 -22.44 5.48
CA GLN A 44 -17.24 -23.45 4.70
C GLN A 44 -18.06 -23.87 3.48
N VAL A 45 -17.38 -23.98 2.35
CA VAL A 45 -18.03 -24.38 1.11
C VAL A 45 -18.30 -25.88 1.16
N PRO A 46 -19.57 -26.36 1.14
CA PRO A 46 -19.85 -27.79 1.16
C PRO A 46 -19.21 -28.48 -0.05
N ALA A 47 -18.67 -29.68 0.15
CA ALA A 47 -18.16 -30.49 -0.95
C ALA A 47 -19.25 -30.66 -2.03
N GLY A 48 -18.89 -30.40 -3.30
CA GLY A 48 -19.83 -30.38 -4.42
C GLY A 48 -20.60 -29.06 -4.60
N ALA A 49 -20.30 -28.02 -3.81
CA ALA A 49 -20.86 -26.69 -4.03
C ALA A 49 -20.50 -26.17 -5.42
N THR A 50 -21.39 -25.42 -6.04
CA THR A 50 -21.15 -24.83 -7.37
C THR A 50 -21.17 -23.31 -7.31
N ILE A 51 -20.25 -22.70 -8.07
CA ILE A 51 -20.21 -21.26 -8.33
C ILE A 51 -20.02 -21.07 -9.83
N GLY A 52 -21.05 -20.57 -10.50
CA GLY A 52 -21.03 -20.48 -11.97
C GLY A 52 -20.78 -21.85 -12.60
N ASP A 53 -19.75 -21.94 -13.43
CA ASP A 53 -19.34 -23.17 -14.11
C ASP A 53 -18.29 -23.98 -13.33
N TYR A 54 -18.06 -23.65 -12.05
CA TYR A 54 -17.10 -24.33 -11.18
C TYR A 54 -17.79 -25.20 -10.14
N VAL A 55 -17.12 -26.30 -9.79
CA VAL A 55 -17.48 -27.18 -8.67
C VAL A 55 -16.31 -27.23 -7.69
N GLY A 56 -16.62 -27.10 -6.39
CA GLY A 56 -15.67 -27.07 -5.29
C GLY A 56 -15.61 -28.39 -4.51
N GLU A 57 -14.43 -28.73 -4.03
CA GLU A 57 -14.19 -29.81 -3.08
C GLU A 57 -13.10 -29.43 -2.09
N ASP A 58 -13.25 -29.87 -0.82
CA ASP A 58 -12.26 -29.65 0.23
C ASP A 58 -11.31 -30.85 0.37
N MET A 59 -10.04 -30.57 0.64
CA MET A 59 -9.01 -31.59 0.83
C MET A 59 -8.02 -31.18 1.90
N MET A 60 -7.32 -32.19 2.46
CA MET A 60 -6.18 -31.99 3.36
C MET A 60 -4.91 -32.47 2.66
N VAL A 61 -3.97 -31.55 2.46
CA VAL A 61 -2.70 -31.83 1.77
C VAL A 61 -1.59 -32.00 2.80
N PRO A 62 -0.92 -33.18 2.85
CA PRO A 62 0.15 -33.44 3.81
C PRO A 62 1.43 -32.71 3.42
N MET A 63 2.07 -32.06 4.40
CA MET A 63 3.38 -31.45 4.30
C MET A 63 4.47 -32.44 4.74
N ARG A 64 5.74 -32.12 4.46
CA ARG A 64 6.92 -32.95 4.77
C ARG A 64 7.08 -33.33 6.24
N ASP A 65 6.54 -32.55 7.15
CA ASP A 65 6.54 -32.77 8.61
C ASP A 65 5.29 -33.52 9.12
N GLY A 66 4.39 -33.94 8.21
CA GLY A 66 3.17 -34.65 8.53
C GLY A 66 1.97 -33.76 8.89
N VAL A 67 2.18 -32.45 9.04
CA VAL A 67 1.08 -31.46 9.20
C VAL A 67 0.28 -31.41 7.91
N LYS A 68 -1.05 -31.32 8.01
CA LYS A 68 -1.93 -31.24 6.85
C LYS A 68 -2.50 -29.83 6.70
N LEU A 69 -2.42 -29.29 5.48
CA LEU A 69 -2.98 -27.98 5.14
C LEU A 69 -4.30 -28.16 4.38
N HIS A 70 -5.31 -27.39 4.79
CA HIS A 70 -6.60 -27.35 4.16
C HIS A 70 -6.54 -26.63 2.82
N VAL A 71 -7.16 -27.21 1.80
CA VAL A 71 -7.32 -26.59 0.47
C VAL A 71 -8.74 -26.74 -0.02
N GLN A 72 -9.26 -25.72 -0.69
CA GLN A 72 -10.44 -25.80 -1.54
C GLN A 72 -9.97 -25.90 -2.98
N VAL A 73 -10.42 -26.91 -3.70
CA VAL A 73 -10.12 -27.10 -5.12
C VAL A 73 -11.38 -26.79 -5.94
N TRP A 74 -11.29 -25.77 -6.79
CA TRP A 74 -12.38 -25.36 -7.66
C TRP A 74 -12.03 -25.69 -9.09
N ARG A 75 -12.82 -26.58 -9.72
CA ARG A 75 -12.63 -27.07 -11.11
C ARG A 75 -13.79 -26.69 -11.99
N PRO A 76 -13.57 -26.37 -13.28
CA PRO A 76 -14.67 -26.30 -14.24
C PRO A 76 -15.49 -27.61 -14.25
N LYS A 77 -16.81 -27.50 -14.36
CA LYS A 77 -17.72 -28.65 -14.44
C LYS A 77 -17.45 -29.54 -15.64
N THR A 78 -17.01 -28.91 -16.74
CA THR A 78 -16.63 -29.59 -17.99
C THR A 78 -15.21 -29.21 -18.34
N MET A 79 -14.38 -30.20 -18.63
CA MET A 79 -12.97 -30.02 -19.00
C MET A 79 -12.68 -30.93 -20.21
N ASP A 80 -12.41 -30.34 -21.36
CA ASP A 80 -12.07 -31.10 -22.58
C ASP A 80 -10.62 -31.56 -22.62
N THR A 81 -9.74 -30.87 -21.86
CA THR A 81 -8.31 -31.15 -21.78
C THR A 81 -7.82 -30.95 -20.34
N PRO A 82 -6.68 -31.56 -19.95
CA PRO A 82 -6.05 -31.30 -18.66
C PRO A 82 -5.71 -29.80 -18.49
N LEU A 83 -6.02 -29.24 -17.31
CA LEU A 83 -5.89 -27.83 -17.01
C LEU A 83 -4.75 -27.53 -16.03
N PRO A 84 -4.12 -26.36 -16.11
CA PRO A 84 -3.11 -25.95 -15.12
C PRO A 84 -3.73 -25.61 -13.77
N ILE A 85 -2.93 -25.80 -12.71
CA ILE A 85 -3.28 -25.42 -11.35
C ILE A 85 -2.89 -23.96 -11.13
N LEU A 86 -3.77 -23.18 -10.50
CA LEU A 86 -3.49 -21.83 -10.02
C LEU A 86 -3.72 -21.80 -8.50
N LEU A 87 -2.61 -21.79 -7.74
CA LEU A 87 -2.59 -21.83 -6.27
C LEU A 87 -2.57 -20.42 -5.68
N SER A 88 -3.45 -20.18 -4.70
CA SER A 88 -3.44 -18.99 -3.85
C SER A 88 -3.40 -19.42 -2.38
N ARG A 89 -2.53 -18.79 -1.55
CA ARG A 89 -2.34 -19.13 -0.14
C ARG A 89 -2.57 -17.91 0.73
N SER A 90 -3.33 -18.06 1.82
CA SER A 90 -3.76 -16.92 2.63
C SER A 90 -3.95 -17.27 4.12
N PRO A 91 -3.68 -16.34 5.05
CA PRO A 91 -4.06 -16.49 6.46
C PRO A 91 -5.53 -16.16 6.73
N TYR A 92 -6.24 -15.58 5.75
CA TYR A 92 -7.55 -14.98 5.93
C TYR A 92 -8.71 -15.95 5.66
N GLY A 93 -8.43 -17.09 5.02
CA GLY A 93 -9.41 -18.07 4.57
C GLY A 93 -10.08 -17.71 3.25
N PHE A 94 -10.98 -18.60 2.83
CA PHE A 94 -11.69 -18.50 1.56
C PHE A 94 -13.16 -18.88 1.76
N GLY A 95 -13.95 -17.98 2.36
CA GLY A 95 -15.38 -18.18 2.53
C GLY A 95 -16.14 -18.11 1.20
N LYS A 96 -17.36 -18.66 1.17
CA LYS A 96 -18.19 -18.77 -0.04
C LYS A 96 -18.37 -17.44 -0.79
N ALA A 97 -18.65 -16.35 -0.06
CA ALA A 97 -18.82 -15.02 -0.67
C ALA A 97 -17.53 -14.55 -1.34
N GLN A 98 -16.38 -14.77 -0.70
CA GLN A 98 -15.07 -14.41 -1.24
C GLN A 98 -14.73 -15.23 -2.49
N VAL A 99 -14.93 -16.56 -2.46
CA VAL A 99 -14.68 -17.42 -3.63
C VAL A 99 -15.64 -17.07 -4.77
N THR A 100 -16.91 -16.76 -4.46
CA THR A 100 -17.85 -16.28 -5.47
C THR A 100 -17.32 -15.00 -6.14
N ASN A 101 -16.90 -14.02 -5.35
CA ASN A 101 -16.30 -12.80 -5.90
C ASN A 101 -15.02 -13.09 -6.70
N MET A 102 -14.18 -14.02 -6.24
CA MET A 102 -12.98 -14.42 -6.97
C MET A 102 -13.33 -14.96 -8.37
N LEU A 103 -14.18 -15.96 -8.46
CA LEU A 103 -14.50 -16.65 -9.72
C LEU A 103 -15.37 -15.82 -10.67
N THR A 104 -16.21 -14.90 -10.14
CA THR A 104 -17.17 -14.15 -10.96
C THR A 104 -16.79 -12.69 -11.20
N ALA A 105 -15.76 -12.18 -10.52
CA ALA A 105 -15.33 -10.78 -10.62
C ALA A 105 -13.80 -10.62 -10.65
N SER A 106 -13.09 -10.81 -9.51
CA SER A 106 -11.70 -10.40 -9.39
C SER A 106 -10.70 -11.28 -10.15
N TYR A 107 -11.04 -12.53 -10.46
CA TYR A 107 -10.29 -13.47 -11.32
C TYR A 107 -11.17 -14.01 -12.46
N LYS A 108 -12.22 -13.27 -12.81
CA LYS A 108 -13.19 -13.72 -13.82
C LYS A 108 -12.54 -14.09 -15.15
N GLU A 109 -11.58 -13.30 -15.62
CA GLU A 109 -10.88 -13.54 -16.89
C GLU A 109 -10.12 -14.87 -16.87
N LEU A 110 -9.52 -15.23 -15.73
CA LEU A 110 -8.85 -16.53 -15.54
C LEU A 110 -9.87 -17.68 -15.39
N ALA A 111 -11.00 -17.42 -14.72
CA ALA A 111 -12.06 -18.40 -14.57
C ALA A 111 -12.72 -18.71 -15.91
N ASP A 112 -13.03 -17.71 -16.73
CA ASP A 112 -13.57 -17.88 -18.08
C ASP A 112 -12.61 -18.65 -18.98
N ASP A 113 -11.30 -18.50 -18.79
CA ASP A 113 -10.25 -19.22 -19.53
C ASP A 113 -9.96 -20.63 -18.97
N GLN A 114 -10.65 -21.05 -17.94
CA GLN A 114 -10.57 -22.38 -17.32
C GLN A 114 -9.19 -22.72 -16.71
N PHE A 115 -9.03 -22.48 -15.41
CA PHE A 115 -7.93 -22.96 -14.56
C PHE A 115 -8.51 -23.81 -13.43
N ILE A 116 -7.71 -24.71 -12.85
CA ILE A 116 -8.02 -25.33 -11.57
C ILE A 116 -7.55 -24.37 -10.48
N PHE A 117 -8.45 -23.70 -9.78
CA PHE A 117 -8.10 -22.86 -8.64
C PHE A 117 -7.94 -23.70 -7.39
N VAL A 118 -6.82 -23.52 -6.72
CA VAL A 118 -6.54 -24.13 -5.41
C VAL A 118 -6.32 -23.02 -4.40
N LEU A 119 -7.20 -22.97 -3.40
CA LEU A 119 -7.22 -21.94 -2.38
C LEU A 119 -6.83 -22.59 -1.06
N GLN A 120 -5.65 -22.23 -0.52
CA GLN A 120 -5.06 -22.89 0.64
C GLN A 120 -5.01 -21.96 1.84
N ASP A 121 -5.55 -22.43 2.98
CA ASP A 121 -5.29 -21.85 4.28
C ASP A 121 -3.83 -22.12 4.66
N ILE A 122 -3.07 -21.10 5.04
CA ILE A 122 -1.69 -21.32 5.49
C ILE A 122 -1.65 -22.04 6.84
N ARG A 123 -0.51 -22.57 7.17
CA ARG A 123 -0.23 -23.36 8.38
C ARG A 123 -0.74 -22.66 9.65
N GLY A 124 -1.55 -23.40 10.45
CA GLY A 124 -2.11 -22.94 11.71
C GLY A 124 -3.27 -21.95 11.58
N ARG A 125 -3.81 -21.75 10.36
CA ARG A 125 -4.97 -20.89 10.13
C ARG A 125 -6.17 -21.70 9.69
N LEU A 126 -7.35 -21.27 10.13
CA LEU A 126 -8.66 -21.83 9.78
C LEU A 126 -8.69 -23.38 9.76
N GLY A 127 -8.84 -24.01 8.60
CA GLY A 127 -8.89 -25.46 8.43
C GLY A 127 -7.53 -26.17 8.46
N SER A 128 -6.43 -25.43 8.38
CA SER A 128 -5.06 -26.00 8.36
C SER A 128 -4.55 -26.34 9.75
N GLU A 129 -3.83 -27.45 9.84
CA GLU A 129 -3.13 -27.89 11.05
C GLU A 129 -1.84 -27.08 11.28
N GLY A 130 -1.19 -27.34 12.43
CA GLY A 130 0.09 -26.74 12.81
C GLY A 130 -0.06 -25.43 13.57
N THR A 131 1.04 -24.68 13.68
CA THR A 131 1.11 -23.41 14.41
C THR A 131 1.31 -22.25 13.48
N PHE A 132 0.44 -21.25 13.58
CA PHE A 132 0.59 -19.99 12.85
C PHE A 132 1.77 -19.18 13.39
N VAL A 133 2.59 -18.69 12.49
CA VAL A 133 3.62 -17.68 12.75
C VAL A 133 3.46 -16.60 11.70
N ASN A 134 3.13 -15.39 12.14
CA ASN A 134 2.93 -14.28 11.23
C ASN A 134 4.22 -13.94 10.47
N LEU A 135 4.12 -13.84 9.13
CA LEU A 135 5.27 -13.58 8.24
C LEU A 135 6.47 -14.46 8.61
N ARG A 136 6.22 -15.76 8.70
CA ARG A 136 7.21 -16.76 9.11
C ARG A 136 8.54 -16.58 8.35
N PRO A 137 9.66 -16.36 9.05
CA PRO A 137 10.97 -16.29 8.40
C PRO A 137 11.29 -17.57 7.61
N SER A 138 11.96 -17.42 6.48
CA SER A 138 12.44 -18.57 5.72
C SER A 138 13.46 -19.38 6.52
N ASN A 139 13.32 -20.70 6.47
CA ASN A 139 14.24 -21.60 7.16
C ASN A 139 15.51 -21.82 6.31
N PRO A 140 16.71 -21.62 6.84
CA PRO A 140 17.94 -21.87 6.08
C PRO A 140 18.14 -23.35 5.74
N ASP A 141 17.64 -24.29 6.56
CA ASP A 141 17.63 -25.72 6.23
C ASP A 141 16.52 -26.00 5.21
N PRO A 142 16.85 -26.51 4.00
CA PRO A 142 15.85 -26.82 2.97
C PRO A 142 14.87 -27.94 3.39
N ARG A 143 15.18 -28.70 4.43
CA ARG A 143 14.26 -29.70 5.01
C ARG A 143 13.35 -29.11 6.06
N GLY A 144 13.62 -27.88 6.50
CA GLY A 144 12.84 -27.18 7.49
C GLY A 144 11.48 -26.74 6.94
N VAL A 145 10.67 -26.16 7.81
CA VAL A 145 9.30 -25.73 7.51
C VAL A 145 9.24 -24.23 7.43
N ASP A 146 8.79 -23.72 6.29
CA ASP A 146 8.46 -22.32 6.03
C ASP A 146 7.41 -22.23 4.89
N GLU A 147 7.01 -21.01 4.51
CA GLU A 147 6.01 -20.83 3.46
C GLU A 147 6.50 -21.30 2.07
N SER A 148 7.80 -21.26 1.80
CA SER A 148 8.35 -21.75 0.52
C SER A 148 8.29 -23.27 0.44
N THR A 149 8.58 -23.96 1.54
CA THR A 149 8.53 -25.42 1.62
C THR A 149 7.11 -25.96 1.68
N ASP A 150 6.19 -25.27 2.37
CA ASP A 150 4.77 -25.62 2.34
C ASP A 150 4.18 -25.43 0.93
N THR A 151 4.60 -24.40 0.18
CA THR A 151 4.19 -24.21 -1.21
C THR A 151 4.76 -25.32 -2.11
N TYR A 152 6.03 -25.71 -1.92
CA TYR A 152 6.67 -26.80 -2.66
C TYR A 152 5.90 -28.11 -2.46
N ASP A 153 5.65 -28.50 -1.21
CA ASP A 153 4.96 -29.75 -0.86
C ASP A 153 3.51 -29.75 -1.36
N SER A 154 2.84 -28.61 -1.28
CA SER A 154 1.48 -28.46 -1.83
C SER A 154 1.45 -28.68 -3.33
N ILE A 155 2.35 -28.05 -4.10
CA ILE A 155 2.41 -28.24 -5.55
C ILE A 155 2.77 -29.68 -5.89
N ASP A 156 3.73 -30.30 -5.19
CA ASP A 156 4.14 -31.69 -5.41
C ASP A 156 2.95 -32.65 -5.23
N TRP A 157 2.21 -32.49 -4.14
CA TRP A 157 1.04 -33.31 -3.87
C TRP A 157 -0.09 -33.07 -4.90
N LEU A 158 -0.38 -31.81 -5.22
CA LEU A 158 -1.47 -31.44 -6.13
C LEU A 158 -1.24 -31.98 -7.54
N VAL A 159 -0.04 -31.84 -8.11
CA VAL A 159 0.22 -32.37 -9.48
C VAL A 159 0.18 -33.89 -9.56
N LYS A 160 0.44 -34.58 -8.45
CA LYS A 160 0.39 -36.05 -8.37
C LYS A 160 -1.02 -36.60 -8.14
N ASN A 161 -1.88 -35.85 -7.42
CA ASN A 161 -3.13 -36.40 -6.89
C ASN A 161 -4.39 -35.78 -7.52
N LEU A 162 -4.33 -34.54 -8.02
CA LEU A 162 -5.50 -33.97 -8.72
C LEU A 162 -5.64 -34.58 -10.11
N ARG A 163 -6.83 -35.12 -10.39
CA ARG A 163 -7.14 -35.64 -11.73
C ARG A 163 -7.28 -34.48 -12.73
N ALA A 164 -6.94 -34.75 -13.98
CA ALA A 164 -7.07 -33.84 -15.12
C ALA A 164 -6.30 -32.51 -14.96
N ASN A 165 -5.22 -32.48 -14.14
CA ASN A 165 -4.23 -31.40 -14.21
C ASN A 165 -3.20 -31.67 -15.34
N ASN A 166 -2.62 -30.61 -15.90
CA ASN A 166 -1.62 -30.71 -16.99
C ASN A 166 -0.17 -30.79 -16.50
N GLY A 167 0.08 -31.00 -15.20
CA GLY A 167 1.41 -31.05 -14.59
C GLY A 167 2.10 -29.70 -14.39
N LYS A 168 1.39 -28.58 -14.62
CA LYS A 168 1.92 -27.23 -14.42
C LYS A 168 1.13 -26.49 -13.35
N ALA A 169 1.83 -25.74 -12.51
CA ALA A 169 1.26 -24.88 -11.49
C ALA A 169 1.72 -23.42 -11.65
N GLY A 170 0.82 -22.50 -11.34
CA GLY A 170 1.12 -21.10 -11.08
C GLY A 170 0.76 -20.74 -9.64
N VAL A 171 1.39 -19.70 -9.11
CA VAL A 171 1.02 -19.13 -7.80
C VAL A 171 0.65 -17.67 -7.98
N ILE A 172 -0.46 -17.26 -7.38
CA ILE A 172 -0.99 -15.88 -7.45
C ILE A 172 -1.50 -15.43 -6.09
N GLY A 173 -1.25 -14.19 -5.73
CA GLY A 173 -1.83 -13.60 -4.53
C GLY A 173 -1.57 -12.10 -4.42
N VAL A 174 -2.34 -11.46 -3.55
CA VAL A 174 -2.26 -10.02 -3.23
C VAL A 174 -1.94 -9.86 -1.76
N SER A 175 -1.14 -8.85 -1.37
CA SER A 175 -0.86 -8.55 0.04
C SER A 175 -0.09 -9.72 0.70
N TYR A 176 -0.55 -10.22 1.84
CA TYR A 176 -0.02 -11.45 2.44
C TYR A 176 -0.01 -12.63 1.44
N GLY A 177 -1.06 -12.75 0.60
CA GLY A 177 -1.09 -13.72 -0.50
C GLY A 177 -0.02 -13.43 -1.56
N GLY A 178 0.30 -12.18 -1.80
CA GLY A 178 1.42 -11.74 -2.65
C GLY A 178 2.76 -12.12 -2.06
N TRP A 179 2.90 -11.97 -0.74
CA TRP A 179 4.10 -12.41 -0.01
C TRP A 179 4.27 -13.94 -0.10
N THR A 180 3.21 -14.73 0.13
CA THR A 180 3.30 -16.20 -0.05
C THR A 180 3.61 -16.60 -1.49
N ALA A 181 3.15 -15.83 -2.48
CA ALA A 181 3.50 -16.03 -3.88
C ALA A 181 4.99 -15.71 -4.13
N ALA A 182 5.52 -14.63 -3.57
CA ALA A 182 6.95 -14.32 -3.62
C ALA A 182 7.80 -15.39 -2.92
N GLN A 183 7.36 -15.90 -1.76
CA GLN A 183 8.03 -17.02 -1.06
C GLN A 183 8.13 -18.28 -1.91
N ALA A 184 7.16 -18.55 -2.81
CA ALA A 184 7.19 -19.69 -3.73
C ALA A 184 8.42 -19.69 -4.66
N THR A 185 9.02 -18.52 -4.93
CA THR A 185 10.21 -18.37 -5.78
C THR A 185 11.53 -18.72 -5.06
N ILE A 186 11.52 -18.83 -3.73
CA ILE A 186 12.71 -19.13 -2.93
C ILE A 186 13.18 -20.57 -3.20
N ARG A 187 12.24 -21.52 -3.20
CA ARG A 187 12.49 -22.95 -3.49
C ARG A 187 11.44 -23.44 -4.49
N PRO A 188 11.55 -23.04 -5.77
CA PRO A 188 10.50 -23.34 -6.74
C PRO A 188 10.41 -24.84 -7.04
N HIS A 189 9.20 -25.38 -6.97
CA HIS A 189 8.93 -26.75 -7.42
C HIS A 189 9.10 -26.85 -8.95
N PRO A 190 9.59 -27.97 -9.53
CA PRO A 190 9.75 -28.11 -10.99
C PRO A 190 8.47 -27.86 -11.81
N ALA A 191 7.29 -28.13 -11.24
CA ALA A 191 6.00 -27.85 -11.87
C ALA A 191 5.58 -26.37 -11.77
N LEU A 192 6.20 -25.55 -10.93
CA LEU A 192 5.93 -24.11 -10.84
C LEU A 192 6.50 -23.40 -12.07
N LYS A 193 5.61 -22.85 -12.91
CA LYS A 193 5.97 -22.25 -14.20
C LYS A 193 5.72 -20.73 -14.26
N ALA A 194 4.90 -20.20 -13.38
CA ALA A 194 4.65 -18.77 -13.29
C ALA A 194 4.22 -18.37 -11.87
N VAL A 195 4.64 -17.17 -11.48
CA VAL A 195 4.21 -16.53 -10.24
C VAL A 195 3.67 -15.14 -10.57
N SER A 196 2.66 -14.69 -9.85
CA SER A 196 2.28 -13.28 -9.81
C SER A 196 2.21 -12.83 -8.35
N SER A 197 3.27 -12.19 -7.89
CA SER A 197 3.37 -11.62 -6.55
C SER A 197 2.90 -10.17 -6.58
N GLN A 198 1.72 -9.89 -5.99
CA GLN A 198 1.04 -8.63 -6.13
C GLN A 198 0.93 -7.93 -4.77
N ALA A 199 1.29 -6.65 -4.70
CA ALA A 199 1.41 -5.92 -3.43
C ALA A 199 2.11 -6.79 -2.37
N SER A 200 3.23 -7.40 -2.71
CA SER A 200 3.95 -8.28 -1.81
C SER A 200 4.85 -7.48 -0.89
N PRO A 201 4.64 -7.51 0.44
CA PRO A 201 5.62 -6.92 1.34
C PRO A 201 6.99 -7.61 1.22
N ASN A 202 8.06 -6.83 1.46
CA ASN A 202 9.45 -7.28 1.46
C ASN A 202 10.16 -7.02 2.78
N ASP A 203 10.12 -5.78 3.27
CA ASP A 203 10.86 -5.35 4.47
C ASP A 203 9.96 -4.56 5.43
N MET A 204 9.55 -5.23 6.50
CA MET A 204 8.59 -4.73 7.48
C MET A 204 9.11 -3.59 8.35
N PHE A 205 10.40 -3.26 8.28
CA PHE A 205 11.02 -2.17 9.05
C PHE A 205 11.32 -0.94 8.20
N ILE A 206 11.57 -1.13 6.91
CA ILE A 206 12.02 -0.05 6.02
C ILE A 206 10.85 0.66 5.33
N GLY A 207 9.85 -0.08 4.82
CA GLY A 207 8.85 0.60 3.99
C GLY A 207 7.55 -0.16 3.73
N ASP A 208 7.35 -1.32 4.40
CA ASP A 208 6.10 -2.08 4.28
C ASP A 208 5.31 -2.04 5.61
N ASP A 209 4.37 -2.90 5.81
CA ASP A 209 3.29 -2.99 6.78
C ASP A 209 3.51 -2.30 8.14
N PHE A 210 4.65 -2.51 8.82
CA PHE A 210 4.72 -2.17 10.26
C PHE A 210 5.58 -0.96 10.57
N LEU A 211 6.66 -0.74 9.83
CA LEU A 211 7.50 0.44 10.02
C LEU A 211 7.92 1.04 8.67
N HIS A 212 7.96 2.37 8.62
CA HIS A 212 8.57 3.12 7.53
C HIS A 212 9.81 3.86 8.06
N ASN A 213 10.98 3.50 7.57
CA ASN A 213 12.25 4.07 8.02
C ASN A 213 12.36 4.14 9.55
N GLY A 214 11.93 3.07 10.23
CA GLY A 214 11.90 2.93 11.67
C GLY A 214 10.78 3.67 12.40
N ALA A 215 9.87 4.32 11.71
CA ALA A 215 8.67 4.94 12.27
C ALA A 215 7.50 3.96 12.26
N PHE A 216 6.92 3.68 13.42
CA PHE A 216 5.93 2.61 13.61
C PHE A 216 4.54 3.02 13.10
N ARG A 217 3.94 2.20 12.23
CA ARG A 217 2.58 2.38 11.67
C ARG A 217 1.52 1.90 12.66
N LEU A 218 1.12 2.81 13.55
CA LEU A 218 0.40 2.48 14.76
C LEU A 218 -1.01 1.87 14.52
N ASP A 219 -1.88 2.59 13.80
CA ASP A 219 -3.27 2.13 13.59
C ASP A 219 -3.32 0.84 12.74
N TYR A 220 -2.49 0.79 11.70
CA TYR A 220 -2.39 -0.40 10.86
C TYR A 220 -1.91 -1.62 11.66
N ALA A 221 -0.75 -1.51 12.31
CA ALA A 221 -0.17 -2.62 13.05
C ALA A 221 -1.09 -3.12 14.17
N TRP A 222 -1.69 -2.20 14.95
CA TRP A 222 -2.62 -2.60 16.01
C TRP A 222 -3.86 -3.30 15.47
N SER A 223 -4.56 -2.66 14.55
CA SER A 223 -5.83 -3.17 14.04
C SER A 223 -5.66 -4.52 13.32
N TRP A 224 -4.58 -4.66 12.54
CA TRP A 224 -4.34 -5.87 11.75
C TRP A 224 -3.81 -7.02 12.61
N VAL A 225 -2.79 -6.78 13.46
CA VAL A 225 -2.21 -7.83 14.31
C VAL A 225 -3.23 -8.33 15.33
N SER A 226 -4.00 -7.42 15.95
CA SER A 226 -5.06 -7.83 16.89
C SER A 226 -6.13 -8.67 16.20
N ALA A 227 -6.53 -8.30 14.98
CA ALA A 227 -7.50 -9.08 14.23
C ALA A 227 -6.98 -10.48 13.84
N LEU A 228 -5.69 -10.60 13.57
CA LEU A 228 -5.08 -11.84 13.12
C LEU A 228 -4.72 -12.79 14.28
N GLU A 229 -4.27 -12.27 15.41
CA GLU A 229 -3.65 -13.07 16.48
C GLU A 229 -4.54 -13.26 17.72
N THR A 230 -5.64 -12.52 17.89
CA THR A 230 -6.45 -12.58 19.13
C THR A 230 -7.07 -13.94 19.38
N ASP A 231 -7.65 -14.63 18.38
CA ASP A 231 -8.19 -15.96 18.53
C ASP A 231 -7.29 -17.08 17.96
N GLY A 232 -6.18 -16.69 17.34
CA GLY A 232 -5.16 -17.58 16.80
C GLY A 232 -5.55 -18.31 15.51
N ARG A 233 -6.80 -18.40 15.13
CA ARG A 233 -7.27 -19.16 13.95
C ARG A 233 -8.05 -18.35 12.94
N THR A 234 -8.92 -17.46 13.40
CA THR A 234 -9.79 -16.64 12.54
C THR A 234 -9.41 -15.16 12.61
N MET A 235 -10.13 -14.33 11.86
CA MET A 235 -9.99 -12.87 11.92
C MET A 235 -11.06 -12.29 12.83
N LYS A 236 -10.66 -11.62 13.91
CA LYS A 236 -11.59 -10.93 14.81
C LYS A 236 -11.18 -9.48 15.00
N ARG A 237 -11.96 -8.56 14.44
CA ARG A 237 -11.68 -7.12 14.57
C ARG A 237 -11.66 -6.70 16.04
N PHE A 238 -10.69 -5.83 16.36
CA PHE A 238 -10.62 -5.23 17.69
C PHE A 238 -11.81 -4.29 17.92
N ASP A 239 -12.40 -4.37 19.12
CA ASP A 239 -13.46 -3.45 19.55
C ASP A 239 -12.82 -2.25 20.26
N PHE A 240 -12.95 -1.08 19.67
CA PHE A 240 -12.48 0.19 20.22
C PHE A 240 -13.36 0.75 21.36
N GLY A 241 -14.29 -0.06 21.92
CA GLY A 241 -15.14 0.32 23.04
C GLY A 241 -16.13 1.43 22.70
N GLY A 242 -16.62 1.47 21.45
CA GLY A 242 -17.53 2.50 20.94
C GLY A 242 -16.86 3.80 20.52
N GLU A 243 -15.55 3.97 20.72
CA GLU A 243 -14.81 5.11 20.16
C GLU A 243 -14.71 4.97 18.62
N LYS A 244 -15.22 5.96 17.92
CA LYS A 244 -15.25 5.97 16.44
C LYS A 244 -14.07 6.69 15.82
N ASP A 245 -13.35 7.50 16.60
CA ASP A 245 -12.21 8.30 16.16
C ASP A 245 -10.90 7.65 16.63
N ALA A 246 -10.20 6.99 15.70
CA ALA A 246 -8.90 6.38 15.96
C ALA A 246 -7.88 7.40 16.52
N PHE A 247 -7.90 8.65 16.02
CA PHE A 247 -7.02 9.67 16.52
C PHE A 247 -7.23 9.92 18.03
N ALA A 248 -8.48 10.07 18.46
CA ALA A 248 -8.81 10.29 19.86
C ALA A 248 -8.47 9.08 20.71
N TRP A 249 -8.72 7.86 20.21
CA TRP A 249 -8.43 6.63 20.91
C TRP A 249 -6.92 6.44 21.14
N TYR A 250 -6.12 6.51 20.05
CA TYR A 250 -4.67 6.32 20.15
C TYR A 250 -3.98 7.46 20.90
N LEU A 251 -4.51 8.69 20.88
CA LEU A 251 -3.92 9.82 21.63
C LEU A 251 -3.95 9.59 23.15
N LYS A 252 -4.94 8.85 23.64
CA LYS A 252 -5.08 8.47 25.07
C LYS A 252 -4.09 7.38 25.49
N GLN A 253 -3.55 6.59 24.54
CA GLN A 253 -2.61 5.51 24.85
C GLN A 253 -1.24 6.07 25.16
N GLN A 254 -0.60 5.54 26.22
CA GLN A 254 0.72 6.04 26.69
C GLN A 254 1.81 5.00 26.55
N ASP A 255 1.63 3.80 27.11
CA ASP A 255 2.59 2.70 27.03
C ASP A 255 2.15 1.72 25.94
N LEU A 256 2.61 1.96 24.72
CA LEU A 256 2.28 1.11 23.59
C LEU A 256 2.85 -0.31 23.74
N ALA A 257 3.89 -0.51 24.55
CA ALA A 257 4.50 -1.82 24.74
C ALA A 257 3.59 -2.83 25.46
N THR A 258 2.62 -2.31 26.21
CA THR A 258 1.69 -3.14 26.99
C THR A 258 0.24 -3.05 26.48
N LEU A 259 0.04 -2.47 25.31
CA LEU A 259 -1.28 -2.19 24.76
C LEU A 259 -2.13 -3.47 24.60
N ASP A 260 -1.51 -4.56 24.16
CA ASP A 260 -2.14 -5.89 24.04
C ASP A 260 -2.63 -6.44 25.39
N GLN A 261 -1.82 -6.30 26.42
CA GLN A 261 -2.19 -6.70 27.78
C GLN A 261 -3.33 -5.85 28.35
N GLN A 262 -3.26 -4.52 28.13
CA GLN A 262 -4.24 -3.57 28.64
C GLN A 262 -5.63 -3.75 28.02
N HIS A 263 -5.70 -4.06 26.75
CA HIS A 263 -6.98 -4.10 26.00
C HIS A 263 -7.45 -5.50 25.65
N LEU A 264 -6.56 -6.48 25.56
CA LEU A 264 -6.89 -7.86 25.18
C LEU A 264 -6.66 -8.87 26.31
N GLY A 265 -5.98 -8.47 27.40
CA GLY A 265 -5.65 -9.35 28.52
C GLY A 265 -4.69 -10.48 28.15
N SER A 266 -4.07 -10.43 26.99
CA SER A 266 -3.17 -11.44 26.45
C SER A 266 -2.05 -10.80 25.65
N SER A 267 -0.94 -11.52 25.50
CA SER A 267 0.17 -11.10 24.64
C SER A 267 -0.03 -11.58 23.22
N MET A 268 0.05 -10.66 22.26
CA MET A 268 0.11 -10.99 20.84
C MET A 268 1.59 -11.18 20.43
N PRO A 269 1.97 -12.34 19.86
CA PRO A 269 3.36 -12.62 19.49
C PRO A 269 4.01 -11.54 18.61
N SER A 270 3.33 -11.09 17.56
CA SER A 270 3.86 -10.02 16.70
C SER A 270 4.03 -8.71 17.43
N TRP A 271 3.05 -8.30 18.25
CA TRP A 271 3.14 -7.07 19.04
C TRP A 271 4.33 -7.08 20.01
N GLN A 272 4.51 -8.20 20.73
CA GLN A 272 5.63 -8.38 21.64
C GLN A 272 6.98 -8.40 20.90
N ASN A 273 7.03 -8.95 19.69
CA ASN A 273 8.22 -8.88 18.84
C ASN A 273 8.54 -7.44 18.42
N PHE A 274 7.54 -6.61 18.07
CA PHE A 274 7.79 -5.19 17.77
C PHE A 274 8.39 -4.46 18.97
N VAL A 275 7.88 -4.74 20.16
CA VAL A 275 8.43 -4.18 21.41
C VAL A 275 9.84 -4.69 21.69
N LYS A 276 10.13 -5.95 21.42
CA LYS A 276 11.43 -6.58 21.68
C LYS A 276 12.51 -6.14 20.68
N HIS A 277 12.08 -5.83 19.44
CA HIS A 277 12.98 -5.52 18.31
C HIS A 277 12.78 -4.08 17.79
N PRO A 278 13.07 -3.02 18.62
CA PRO A 278 12.81 -1.62 18.26
C PRO A 278 13.80 -1.05 17.24
N SER A 279 14.75 -1.87 16.77
CA SER A 279 15.79 -1.53 15.79
C SER A 279 15.93 -2.63 14.75
N TYR A 280 16.53 -2.32 13.60
CA TYR A 280 16.70 -3.26 12.49
C TYR A 280 17.76 -4.33 12.79
N ASP A 281 17.38 -5.33 13.54
CA ASP A 281 18.22 -6.44 13.98
C ASP A 281 18.02 -7.74 13.15
N ALA A 282 18.46 -8.86 13.68
CA ALA A 282 18.35 -10.16 13.04
C ALA A 282 16.90 -10.60 12.82
N TYR A 283 15.97 -10.21 13.71
CA TYR A 283 14.55 -10.52 13.59
C TYR A 283 13.95 -9.96 12.29
N TRP A 284 14.11 -8.66 12.05
CA TRP A 284 13.60 -8.01 10.84
C TRP A 284 14.29 -8.50 9.57
N LYS A 285 15.62 -8.68 9.65
CA LYS A 285 16.40 -9.18 8.51
C LYS A 285 16.01 -10.60 8.07
N ALA A 286 15.61 -11.44 9.01
CA ALA A 286 15.15 -12.80 8.70
C ALA A 286 13.78 -12.83 8.00
N GLN A 287 12.95 -11.82 8.24
CA GLN A 287 11.64 -11.69 7.59
C GLN A 287 11.74 -11.05 6.19
N ARG A 288 12.82 -10.32 5.89
CA ARG A 288 12.98 -9.69 4.58
C ARG A 288 13.02 -10.73 3.47
N THR A 289 12.02 -10.67 2.57
CA THR A 289 11.81 -11.67 1.53
C THR A 289 13.02 -11.83 0.61
N THR A 290 13.59 -10.71 0.14
CA THR A 290 14.72 -10.71 -0.80
C THR A 290 16.01 -11.27 -0.22
N ASN A 291 16.21 -11.25 1.10
CA ASN A 291 17.37 -11.88 1.74
C ASN A 291 17.38 -13.41 1.57
N ASN A 292 16.24 -14.01 1.29
CA ASN A 292 16.05 -15.45 1.18
C ASN A 292 15.83 -15.92 -0.27
N MET A 293 15.64 -14.99 -1.20
CA MET A 293 15.49 -15.31 -2.62
C MET A 293 16.82 -15.79 -3.23
N PRO A 294 16.76 -16.72 -4.19
CA PRO A 294 17.98 -17.18 -4.86
C PRO A 294 18.61 -16.02 -5.66
N PRO A 295 19.94 -15.98 -5.75
CA PRO A 295 20.65 -14.92 -6.48
C PRO A 295 20.44 -14.96 -8.00
N LYS A 296 19.82 -16.03 -8.52
CA LYS A 296 19.46 -16.17 -9.93
C LYS A 296 17.97 -16.40 -10.05
N VAL A 297 17.31 -15.58 -10.84
CA VAL A 297 15.89 -15.76 -11.12
C VAL A 297 15.68 -17.02 -11.95
N ALA A 298 14.88 -17.93 -11.43
CA ALA A 298 14.60 -19.23 -12.05
C ALA A 298 13.14 -19.41 -12.48
N THR A 299 12.22 -18.63 -11.87
CA THR A 299 10.77 -18.73 -12.10
C THR A 299 10.25 -17.38 -12.59
N PRO A 300 9.50 -17.37 -13.69
CA PRO A 300 8.83 -16.14 -14.16
C PRO A 300 7.95 -15.54 -13.08
N ASN A 301 8.14 -14.26 -12.77
CA ASN A 301 7.38 -13.53 -11.76
C ASN A 301 6.82 -12.22 -12.32
N LEU A 302 5.50 -12.08 -12.31
CA LEU A 302 4.78 -10.83 -12.61
C LEU A 302 4.53 -10.09 -11.29
N ILE A 303 5.35 -9.12 -11.00
CA ILE A 303 5.26 -8.28 -9.81
C ILE A 303 4.29 -7.14 -10.09
N VAL A 304 3.29 -6.94 -9.22
CA VAL A 304 2.26 -5.92 -9.40
C VAL A 304 2.22 -4.98 -8.20
N ALA A 305 2.19 -3.68 -8.47
CA ALA A 305 2.09 -2.62 -7.48
C ALA A 305 1.06 -1.55 -7.87
N GLY A 306 0.64 -0.75 -6.91
CA GLY A 306 -0.21 0.43 -7.12
C GLY A 306 0.47 1.70 -6.63
N TRP A 307 0.45 2.80 -7.43
CA TRP A 307 0.99 4.09 -7.01
C TRP A 307 0.34 4.66 -5.74
N TYR A 308 -0.85 4.20 -5.43
CA TYR A 308 -1.62 4.60 -4.25
C TYR A 308 -1.82 3.43 -3.29
N ASP A 309 -0.91 2.44 -3.33
CA ASP A 309 -0.91 1.37 -2.35
C ASP A 309 -0.52 1.94 -0.99
N GLN A 310 -1.48 1.92 -0.08
CA GLN A 310 -1.34 2.50 1.25
C GLN A 310 -0.79 1.48 2.27
N GLU A 311 -0.49 0.26 1.82
CA GLU A 311 0.01 -0.85 2.64
C GLU A 311 1.41 -1.30 2.18
N ASP A 312 1.52 -1.87 0.98
CA ASP A 312 2.72 -2.54 0.48
C ASP A 312 3.20 -1.92 -0.85
N PHE A 313 3.62 -0.67 -0.81
CA PHE A 313 4.17 0.01 -1.99
C PHE A 313 5.66 -0.25 -2.17
N TYR A 314 6.43 -0.26 -1.08
CA TYR A 314 7.88 -0.47 -1.10
C TYR A 314 8.23 -1.90 -1.57
N GLY A 315 7.52 -2.90 -1.06
CA GLY A 315 7.83 -4.31 -1.25
C GLY A 315 7.95 -4.74 -2.72
N PRO A 316 6.93 -4.53 -3.57
CA PRO A 316 7.00 -4.96 -4.97
C PRO A 316 8.14 -4.31 -5.74
N LEU A 317 8.38 -3.01 -5.54
CA LEU A 317 9.46 -2.28 -6.22
C LEU A 317 10.83 -2.80 -5.78
N SER A 318 11.02 -3.02 -4.48
CA SER A 318 12.28 -3.53 -3.93
C SER A 318 12.53 -5.00 -4.29
N ILE A 319 11.48 -5.84 -4.39
CA ILE A 319 11.60 -7.22 -4.88
C ILE A 319 12.03 -7.20 -6.35
N TYR A 320 11.38 -6.37 -7.18
CA TYR A 320 11.76 -6.24 -8.58
C TYR A 320 13.23 -5.82 -8.71
N GLU A 321 13.64 -4.74 -8.07
CA GLU A 321 15.00 -4.20 -8.18
C GLU A 321 16.08 -5.19 -7.69
N GLU A 322 15.81 -5.94 -6.62
CA GLU A 322 16.75 -6.95 -6.13
C GLU A 322 16.84 -8.16 -7.07
N GLN A 323 15.71 -8.60 -7.63
CA GLN A 323 15.68 -9.73 -8.56
C GLN A 323 16.33 -9.38 -9.92
N GLU A 324 16.22 -8.14 -10.39
CA GLU A 324 16.88 -7.68 -11.63
C GLU A 324 18.40 -7.95 -11.63
N LYS A 325 19.03 -7.88 -10.46
CA LYS A 325 20.49 -8.16 -10.33
C LYS A 325 20.86 -9.57 -10.75
N GLY A 326 19.92 -10.50 -10.73
CA GLY A 326 20.12 -11.93 -11.05
C GLY A 326 19.31 -12.45 -12.23
N ASP A 327 18.57 -11.58 -12.92
CA ASP A 327 17.66 -11.98 -14.01
C ASP A 327 18.33 -11.96 -15.39
N ALA A 328 19.22 -12.91 -15.63
CA ALA A 328 19.86 -13.05 -16.93
C ALA A 328 18.93 -13.58 -18.04
N LYS A 329 17.69 -13.98 -17.71
CA LYS A 329 16.75 -14.61 -18.65
C LYS A 329 15.54 -13.75 -18.98
N GLY A 330 15.39 -12.58 -18.38
CA GLY A 330 14.21 -11.71 -18.54
C GLY A 330 12.93 -12.39 -18.02
N LEU A 331 12.95 -12.89 -16.79
CA LEU A 331 11.83 -13.59 -16.15
C LEU A 331 11.12 -12.74 -15.08
N ASN A 332 11.67 -11.58 -14.76
CA ASN A 332 11.19 -10.70 -13.72
C ASN A 332 10.49 -9.48 -14.35
N TYR A 333 9.19 -9.36 -14.15
CA TYR A 333 8.35 -8.35 -14.80
C TYR A 333 7.65 -7.48 -13.77
N LEU A 334 7.60 -6.17 -14.02
CA LEU A 334 6.97 -5.19 -13.14
C LEU A 334 5.75 -4.54 -13.80
N VAL A 335 4.65 -4.45 -13.07
CA VAL A 335 3.49 -3.62 -13.43
C VAL A 335 3.17 -2.68 -12.28
N VAL A 336 3.16 -1.36 -12.54
CA VAL A 336 2.73 -0.37 -11.55
C VAL A 336 1.57 0.43 -12.12
N GLY A 337 0.38 0.22 -11.56
CA GLY A 337 -0.83 0.91 -11.98
C GLY A 337 -1.27 2.03 -11.03
N PRO A 338 -2.31 2.78 -11.40
CA PRO A 338 -2.80 3.92 -10.60
C PRO A 338 -3.75 3.46 -9.47
N TRP A 339 -3.42 2.40 -8.78
CA TRP A 339 -4.29 1.67 -7.86
C TRP A 339 -3.89 1.86 -6.40
N ASN A 340 -4.88 1.74 -5.52
CA ASN A 340 -4.67 1.43 -4.10
C ASN A 340 -4.39 -0.07 -3.92
N HIS A 341 -4.20 -0.49 -2.67
CA HIS A 341 -3.94 -1.89 -2.31
C HIS A 341 -4.99 -2.84 -2.90
N GLY A 342 -4.60 -3.69 -3.83
CA GLY A 342 -5.49 -4.63 -4.53
C GLY A 342 -6.47 -3.99 -5.53
N GLY A 343 -6.38 -2.68 -5.81
CA GLY A 343 -7.35 -1.96 -6.65
C GLY A 343 -7.48 -2.46 -8.10
N TRP A 344 -6.50 -3.19 -8.61
CA TRP A 344 -6.57 -3.86 -9.92
C TRP A 344 -7.54 -5.05 -9.96
N ARG A 345 -8.03 -5.51 -8.81
CA ARG A 345 -9.09 -6.52 -8.72
C ARG A 345 -10.47 -5.96 -9.00
N GLY A 346 -10.62 -4.63 -8.93
CA GLY A 346 -11.81 -3.89 -9.36
C GLY A 346 -11.67 -3.31 -10.76
N ALA A 347 -12.57 -2.41 -11.14
CA ALA A 347 -12.54 -1.74 -12.45
C ALA A 347 -11.32 -0.81 -12.61
N GLY A 348 -10.89 -0.13 -11.53
CA GLY A 348 -9.75 0.79 -11.56
C GLY A 348 -10.00 2.03 -12.45
N LYS A 349 -11.23 2.56 -12.49
CA LYS A 349 -11.60 3.70 -13.34
C LYS A 349 -11.28 5.04 -12.69
N ALA A 350 -11.29 5.10 -11.38
CA ALA A 350 -11.00 6.30 -10.60
C ALA A 350 -10.31 5.95 -9.28
N TYR A 351 -9.57 6.90 -8.72
CA TYR A 351 -9.05 6.83 -7.37
C TYR A 351 -9.33 8.14 -6.62
N GLY A 352 -10.21 8.07 -5.62
CA GLY A 352 -10.75 9.28 -4.99
C GLY A 352 -11.44 10.18 -6.03
N PRO A 353 -11.08 11.47 -6.12
CA PRO A 353 -11.63 12.39 -7.12
C PRO A 353 -10.91 12.33 -8.48
N PHE A 354 -9.86 11.51 -8.61
CA PHE A 354 -9.05 11.46 -9.81
C PHE A 354 -9.61 10.44 -10.80
N ASP A 355 -10.11 10.90 -11.94
CA ASP A 355 -10.43 10.05 -13.08
C ASP A 355 -9.12 9.51 -13.69
N LEU A 356 -9.07 8.21 -13.96
CA LEU A 356 -7.92 7.52 -14.54
C LEU A 356 -8.07 7.28 -16.05
N GLY A 357 -9.19 7.74 -16.64
CA GLY A 357 -9.52 7.65 -18.05
C GLY A 357 -10.22 6.32 -18.38
N ASP A 358 -9.51 5.20 -18.28
CA ASP A 358 -10.01 3.88 -18.61
C ASP A 358 -10.21 3.00 -17.36
N ALA A 359 -10.90 1.87 -17.52
CA ALA A 359 -11.03 0.83 -16.50
C ALA A 359 -9.69 0.06 -16.38
N THR A 360 -8.68 0.68 -15.78
CA THR A 360 -7.29 0.21 -15.76
C THR A 360 -7.13 -1.17 -15.12
N GLY A 361 -7.94 -1.51 -14.12
CA GLY A 361 -7.94 -2.83 -13.50
C GLY A 361 -8.51 -3.92 -14.42
N ASN A 362 -9.62 -3.65 -15.10
CA ASN A 362 -10.17 -4.58 -16.10
C ASN A 362 -9.18 -4.80 -17.24
N TRP A 363 -8.57 -3.72 -17.74
CA TRP A 363 -7.55 -3.79 -18.78
C TRP A 363 -6.36 -4.65 -18.34
N PHE A 364 -5.83 -4.44 -17.12
CA PHE A 364 -4.73 -5.23 -16.58
C PHE A 364 -5.06 -6.72 -16.53
N ARG A 365 -6.23 -7.10 -15.99
CA ARG A 365 -6.61 -8.51 -15.89
C ARG A 365 -6.73 -9.18 -17.25
N LYS A 366 -7.30 -8.46 -18.24
CA LYS A 366 -7.53 -8.98 -19.58
C LYS A 366 -6.29 -8.99 -20.47
N GLU A 367 -5.51 -7.89 -20.46
CA GLU A 367 -4.42 -7.68 -21.42
C GLU A 367 -3.03 -8.05 -20.85
N VAL A 368 -2.91 -8.25 -19.53
CA VAL A 368 -1.63 -8.56 -18.87
C VAL A 368 -1.71 -9.88 -18.10
N GLU A 369 -2.57 -9.98 -17.10
CA GLU A 369 -2.60 -11.12 -16.18
C GLU A 369 -3.06 -12.42 -16.85
N LEU A 370 -4.15 -12.37 -17.60
CA LEU A 370 -4.65 -13.53 -18.35
C LEU A 370 -3.63 -14.01 -19.41
N PRO A 371 -3.07 -13.17 -20.30
CA PRO A 371 -2.02 -13.57 -21.23
C PRO A 371 -0.77 -14.15 -20.54
N TRP A 372 -0.38 -13.61 -19.39
CA TRP A 372 0.73 -14.11 -18.56
C TRP A 372 0.54 -15.58 -18.20
N PHE A 373 -0.55 -15.93 -17.52
CA PHE A 373 -0.80 -17.29 -17.10
C PHE A 373 -1.11 -18.23 -18.26
N ARG A 374 -1.79 -17.75 -19.30
CA ARG A 374 -2.06 -18.51 -20.51
C ARG A 374 -0.76 -18.95 -21.22
N PHE A 375 0.18 -18.03 -21.36
CA PHE A 375 1.47 -18.31 -21.99
C PHE A 375 2.29 -19.35 -21.18
N TRP A 376 2.53 -19.09 -19.91
CA TRP A 376 3.39 -19.94 -19.10
C TRP A 376 2.76 -21.29 -18.74
N LEU A 377 1.49 -21.33 -18.44
CA LEU A 377 0.82 -22.52 -17.93
C LEU A 377 0.14 -23.37 -19.00
N LYS A 378 -0.41 -22.74 -20.04
CA LYS A 378 -1.06 -23.46 -21.15
C LYS A 378 -0.17 -23.57 -22.39
N GLY A 379 0.88 -22.77 -22.51
CA GLY A 379 1.72 -22.69 -23.71
C GLY A 379 0.97 -22.06 -24.90
N GLN A 380 0.03 -21.18 -24.63
CA GLN A 380 -0.82 -20.56 -25.62
C GLN A 380 -0.59 -19.04 -25.71
N GLY A 381 -0.71 -18.48 -26.91
CA GLY A 381 -0.53 -17.06 -27.16
C GLY A 381 0.95 -16.65 -27.22
N THR A 382 1.18 -15.34 -27.22
CA THR A 382 2.51 -14.72 -27.20
C THR A 382 2.60 -13.77 -26.01
N LEU A 383 3.75 -13.75 -25.33
CA LEU A 383 3.99 -12.82 -24.25
C LEU A 383 4.46 -11.48 -24.84
N ASN A 384 3.54 -10.53 -24.99
CA ASN A 384 3.85 -9.17 -25.44
C ASN A 384 3.94 -8.21 -24.26
N GLN A 385 4.56 -8.65 -23.17
CA GLN A 385 4.73 -7.87 -21.97
C GLN A 385 6.10 -7.17 -22.01
N PRO A 386 6.20 -5.82 -21.81
CA PRO A 386 7.49 -5.19 -21.56
C PRO A 386 7.99 -5.61 -20.18
N GLU A 387 9.26 -5.49 -19.95
CA GLU A 387 9.83 -5.80 -18.65
C GLU A 387 9.22 -4.94 -17.53
N ALA A 388 9.01 -3.64 -17.79
CA ALA A 388 8.29 -2.76 -16.88
C ALA A 388 7.12 -2.05 -17.59
N LEU A 389 5.92 -2.22 -17.06
CA LEU A 389 4.69 -1.58 -17.53
C LEU A 389 4.20 -0.60 -16.47
N ILE A 390 4.39 0.69 -16.71
CA ILE A 390 4.27 1.74 -15.72
C ILE A 390 3.17 2.72 -16.12
N PHE A 391 2.17 2.91 -15.25
CA PHE A 391 1.15 3.93 -15.48
C PHE A 391 1.66 5.31 -15.05
N GLN A 392 1.72 6.24 -15.97
CA GLN A 392 2.07 7.63 -15.70
C GLN A 392 0.83 8.43 -15.32
N THR A 393 0.72 8.80 -14.06
CA THR A 393 -0.36 9.66 -13.56
C THR A 393 -0.20 11.09 -14.09
N GLY A 394 -1.28 11.86 -14.13
CA GLY A 394 -1.30 13.21 -14.73
C GLY A 394 -1.45 13.20 -16.25
N SER A 395 -0.81 12.30 -16.98
CA SER A 395 -1.10 12.00 -18.39
C SER A 395 -2.08 10.86 -18.57
N ASN A 396 -2.25 10.02 -17.55
CA ASN A 396 -3.08 8.82 -17.50
C ASN A 396 -2.80 7.84 -18.65
N ARG A 397 -1.51 7.54 -18.86
CA ARG A 397 -1.05 6.64 -19.94
C ARG A 397 -0.10 5.58 -19.44
N TRP A 398 -0.23 4.36 -19.96
CA TRP A 398 0.73 3.29 -19.77
C TRP A 398 2.02 3.56 -20.55
N GLN A 399 3.16 3.39 -19.86
CA GLN A 399 4.50 3.44 -20.41
C GLN A 399 5.06 2.03 -20.48
N ARG A 400 5.58 1.63 -21.66
CA ARG A 400 6.25 0.34 -21.87
C ARG A 400 7.75 0.60 -21.82
N LEU A 401 8.41 0.09 -20.80
CA LEU A 401 9.83 0.37 -20.52
C LEU A 401 10.63 -0.93 -20.53
N ASP A 402 11.91 -0.82 -20.90
CA ASP A 402 12.87 -1.92 -20.88
C ASP A 402 13.34 -2.27 -19.46
N ASN A 403 13.17 -1.36 -18.51
CA ASN A 403 13.51 -1.55 -17.10
C ASN A 403 12.88 -0.44 -16.24
N TRP A 404 12.85 -0.65 -14.94
CA TRP A 404 12.49 0.36 -13.94
C TRP A 404 13.57 0.45 -12.84
N PRO A 405 13.97 1.64 -12.36
CA PRO A 405 13.59 2.98 -12.87
C PRO A 405 14.13 3.26 -14.29
N ALA A 406 13.46 4.17 -15.02
CA ALA A 406 13.78 4.52 -16.42
C ALA A 406 15.05 5.38 -16.55
N ARG A 407 16.19 4.91 -16.06
CA ARG A 407 17.42 5.69 -15.89
C ARG A 407 18.01 6.24 -17.20
N ARG A 408 17.73 5.59 -18.35
CA ARG A 408 18.26 6.02 -19.65
C ARG A 408 17.54 7.25 -20.24
N SER A 409 16.29 7.47 -19.87
CA SER A 409 15.45 8.56 -20.39
C SER A 409 15.20 9.68 -19.37
N THR A 410 15.89 9.64 -18.23
CA THR A 410 15.71 10.61 -17.14
C THR A 410 17.04 11.24 -16.70
N THR A 411 16.93 12.43 -16.13
CA THR A 411 18.05 13.12 -15.46
C THR A 411 17.63 13.45 -14.03
N MET A 412 18.48 13.09 -13.06
CA MET A 412 18.26 13.45 -11.65
C MET A 412 18.42 14.95 -11.46
N ARG A 413 17.40 15.61 -10.93
CA ARG A 413 17.37 17.04 -10.66
C ARG A 413 16.88 17.33 -9.26
N ASN A 414 17.43 18.37 -8.64
CA ASN A 414 17.05 18.83 -7.31
C ASN A 414 15.99 19.94 -7.39
N LEU A 415 14.87 19.74 -6.70
CA LEU A 415 13.90 20.77 -6.35
C LEU A 415 14.29 21.32 -4.99
N TYR A 416 14.92 22.48 -4.95
CA TYR A 416 15.42 23.10 -3.73
C TYR A 416 14.32 23.83 -2.96
N LEU A 417 14.25 23.56 -1.65
CA LEU A 417 13.49 24.37 -0.71
C LEU A 417 14.21 25.71 -0.57
N ARG A 418 13.50 26.85 -0.65
CA ARG A 418 14.08 28.20 -0.61
C ARG A 418 13.30 29.11 0.32
N ALA A 419 13.94 30.19 0.73
CA ALA A 419 13.33 31.20 1.58
C ALA A 419 11.97 31.67 1.05
N GLY A 420 11.04 31.97 1.98
CA GLY A 420 9.71 32.48 1.66
C GLY A 420 8.77 31.43 1.07
N GLY A 421 8.99 30.13 1.36
CA GLY A 421 8.15 29.04 0.88
C GLY A 421 8.26 28.78 -0.62
N LYS A 422 9.37 29.19 -1.27
CA LYS A 422 9.61 28.99 -2.69
C LYS A 422 10.26 27.65 -2.96
N LEU A 423 9.79 26.92 -3.97
CA LEU A 423 10.38 25.70 -4.50
C LEU A 423 10.95 25.95 -5.90
N SER A 424 12.20 25.55 -6.18
CA SER A 424 12.85 25.83 -7.46
C SER A 424 13.89 24.79 -7.84
N PHE A 425 14.09 24.57 -9.14
CA PHE A 425 15.25 23.83 -9.66
C PHE A 425 16.58 24.58 -9.53
N GLU A 426 16.54 25.89 -9.19
CA GLU A 426 17.70 26.68 -8.86
C GLU A 426 18.00 26.64 -7.37
N GLY A 427 19.26 26.41 -7.00
CA GLY A 427 19.70 26.37 -5.61
C GLY A 427 19.53 27.71 -4.85
N PRO A 428 19.58 27.67 -3.52
CA PRO A 428 19.48 28.86 -2.70
C PRO A 428 20.67 29.79 -2.94
N ARG A 429 20.45 31.11 -2.74
CA ARG A 429 21.45 32.15 -2.96
C ARG A 429 21.94 32.72 -1.62
N TRP A 430 23.13 33.24 -1.60
CA TRP A 430 23.63 34.01 -0.45
C TRP A 430 22.72 35.23 -0.20
N GLY A 431 22.45 35.52 1.09
CA GLY A 431 21.56 36.60 1.50
C GLY A 431 20.09 36.23 1.65
N GLU A 432 19.68 35.04 1.21
CA GLU A 432 18.34 34.50 1.55
C GLU A 432 18.29 34.08 3.04
N ALA A 433 17.09 34.03 3.65
CA ALA A 433 16.90 33.47 4.97
C ALA A 433 17.43 32.02 5.01
N ALA A 434 18.13 31.68 6.08
CA ALA A 434 18.89 30.43 6.12
C ALA A 434 18.02 29.19 6.43
N ALA A 435 16.87 29.38 7.09
CA ALA A 435 16.02 28.28 7.54
C ALA A 435 14.59 28.76 7.83
N ASP A 436 13.64 27.87 7.69
CA ASP A 436 12.28 28.00 8.24
C ASP A 436 12.12 27.10 9.47
N SER A 437 11.20 27.46 10.39
CA SER A 437 11.01 26.71 11.63
C SER A 437 9.54 26.55 11.98
N PHE A 438 9.24 25.47 12.69
CA PHE A 438 7.93 25.19 13.25
C PHE A 438 8.05 24.52 14.63
N VAL A 439 6.97 24.58 15.40
CA VAL A 439 6.88 23.90 16.69
C VAL A 439 6.05 22.63 16.50
N SER A 440 6.63 21.48 16.85
CA SER A 440 5.93 20.20 16.88
C SER A 440 5.49 19.89 18.31
N ASP A 441 4.20 19.63 18.48
CA ASP A 441 3.60 19.28 19.78
C ASP A 441 3.06 17.85 19.74
N PRO A 442 3.67 16.90 20.47
CA PRO A 442 3.15 15.53 20.54
C PRO A 442 1.76 15.40 21.17
N ALA A 443 1.26 16.45 21.85
CA ALA A 443 -0.10 16.47 22.40
C ALA A 443 -1.15 16.88 21.36
N ASP A 444 -0.73 17.57 20.26
CA ASP A 444 -1.57 17.95 19.13
C ASP A 444 -0.86 17.59 17.80
N PRO A 445 -0.66 16.29 17.53
CA PRO A 445 0.08 15.87 16.35
C PRO A 445 -0.70 16.16 15.06
N VAL A 446 0.03 16.37 13.95
CA VAL A 446 -0.59 16.50 12.63
C VAL A 446 -1.32 15.21 12.27
N PRO A 447 -2.64 15.24 12.01
CA PRO A 447 -3.38 14.06 11.59
C PRO A 447 -2.98 13.65 10.16
N TYR A 448 -3.05 12.33 9.86
CA TYR A 448 -2.70 11.85 8.52
C TYR A 448 -3.76 12.16 7.46
N ARG A 449 -4.99 12.44 7.90
CA ARG A 449 -6.11 12.87 7.07
C ARG A 449 -7.00 13.85 7.83
N ASP A 450 -7.98 14.46 7.16
CA ASP A 450 -8.87 15.44 7.77
C ASP A 450 -9.61 14.86 8.98
N ARG A 451 -9.72 15.69 10.03
CA ARG A 451 -10.12 15.32 11.40
C ARG A 451 -11.61 15.33 11.67
N ALA A 452 -12.49 15.18 10.70
CA ALA A 452 -13.92 15.04 11.03
C ALA A 452 -14.17 13.80 11.93
N VAL A 453 -13.77 12.63 11.52
CA VAL A 453 -13.63 11.38 12.30
C VAL A 453 -12.69 10.45 11.52
N ILE A 454 -11.60 10.04 12.11
CA ILE A 454 -10.69 9.06 11.52
C ILE A 454 -11.09 7.68 12.03
N LYS A 455 -11.82 6.90 11.24
CA LYS A 455 -12.14 5.52 11.60
C LYS A 455 -10.87 4.66 11.64
N PRO A 456 -10.75 3.72 12.62
CA PRO A 456 -9.65 2.75 12.64
C PRO A 456 -9.56 1.96 11.34
N PHE A 457 -8.38 1.48 11.01
CA PHE A 457 -8.09 0.80 9.73
C PHE A 457 -9.12 -0.27 9.38
N MET A 458 -9.41 -1.21 10.26
CA MET A 458 -10.33 -2.33 9.99
C MET A 458 -11.78 -2.07 10.40
N ALA A 459 -12.14 -0.88 10.90
CA ALA A 459 -13.50 -0.59 11.32
C ALA A 459 -14.47 -0.55 10.13
N GLU A 460 -15.74 -0.85 10.39
CA GLU A 460 -16.78 -0.76 9.37
C GLU A 460 -16.91 0.67 8.84
N GLY A 461 -16.94 0.79 7.50
CA GLY A 461 -16.95 2.07 6.80
C GLY A 461 -15.65 2.86 6.94
N SER A 462 -14.53 2.21 7.25
CA SER A 462 -13.21 2.80 7.13
C SER A 462 -12.95 3.22 5.68
N THR A 463 -12.33 4.38 5.53
CA THR A 463 -11.89 4.91 4.23
C THR A 463 -10.37 4.82 4.06
N TRP A 464 -9.75 3.87 4.76
CA TRP A 464 -8.31 3.60 4.71
C TRP A 464 -7.77 3.48 3.29
N SER A 465 -8.49 2.79 2.42
CA SER A 465 -8.05 2.53 1.04
C SER A 465 -7.95 3.78 0.14
N THR A 466 -8.39 4.96 0.62
CA THR A 466 -8.44 6.19 -0.19
C THR A 466 -7.67 7.38 0.40
N TRP A 467 -7.00 7.23 1.55
CA TRP A 467 -6.38 8.38 2.22
C TRP A 467 -5.25 9.03 1.41
N LEU A 468 -4.56 8.28 0.55
CA LEU A 468 -3.53 8.83 -0.36
C LEU A 468 -4.13 9.76 -1.43
N ALA A 469 -5.46 9.73 -1.64
CA ALA A 469 -6.17 10.65 -2.51
C ALA A 469 -6.70 11.91 -1.77
N ASP A 470 -6.54 11.99 -0.45
CA ASP A 470 -7.03 13.14 0.32
C ASP A 470 -6.29 14.43 -0.05
N ASP A 471 -7.02 15.55 -0.03
CA ASP A 471 -6.44 16.87 -0.29
C ASP A 471 -5.42 17.25 0.78
N GLN A 472 -4.21 17.58 0.38
CA GLN A 472 -3.16 18.02 1.30
C GLN A 472 -3.16 19.54 1.56
N ALA A 473 -4.00 20.33 0.89
CA ALA A 473 -4.09 21.78 1.09
C ALA A 473 -4.49 22.20 2.52
N PRO A 474 -5.38 21.50 3.25
CA PRO A 474 -5.66 21.82 4.65
C PRO A 474 -4.42 21.75 5.55
N PHE A 475 -3.54 20.76 5.31
CA PHE A 475 -2.34 20.56 6.12
C PHE A 475 -1.27 21.63 5.83
N ALA A 476 -1.13 22.07 4.57
CA ALA A 476 -0.22 23.15 4.19
C ALA A 476 -0.49 24.49 4.92
N ARG A 477 -1.68 24.66 5.50
CA ARG A 477 -2.06 25.87 6.26
C ARG A 477 -1.82 25.76 7.77
N ARG A 478 -1.39 24.60 8.26
CA ARG A 478 -1.09 24.40 9.69
C ARG A 478 0.24 25.09 10.05
N LYS A 479 0.34 25.56 11.29
CA LYS A 479 1.55 26.24 11.82
C LYS A 479 2.69 25.26 12.12
N ASP A 480 2.38 23.97 12.22
CA ASP A 480 3.30 22.86 12.48
C ASP A 480 3.65 22.06 11.20
N VAL A 481 3.34 22.64 10.03
CA VAL A 481 3.72 22.12 8.71
C VAL A 481 4.40 23.24 7.93
N LEU A 482 5.60 22.99 7.43
CA LEU A 482 6.26 23.87 6.47
C LEU A 482 5.86 23.49 5.06
N PHE A 483 5.63 24.50 4.24
CA PHE A 483 5.18 24.31 2.86
C PHE A 483 5.94 25.19 1.89
N TRP A 484 6.45 24.58 0.81
CA TRP A 484 7.11 25.25 -0.31
C TRP A 484 6.40 24.90 -1.61
N GLN A 485 6.32 25.87 -2.52
CA GLN A 485 5.72 25.65 -3.84
C GLN A 485 6.48 26.37 -4.94
N SER A 486 6.44 25.82 -6.14
CA SER A 486 6.97 26.45 -7.35
C SER A 486 6.07 27.60 -7.83
N ASP A 487 6.58 28.42 -8.73
CA ASP A 487 5.72 29.23 -9.60
C ASP A 487 4.83 28.30 -10.46
N PRO A 488 3.72 28.79 -11.06
CA PRO A 488 2.96 28.00 -12.03
C PRO A 488 3.86 27.52 -13.15
N LEU A 489 3.79 26.23 -13.47
CA LEU A 489 4.60 25.63 -14.52
C LEU A 489 4.26 26.24 -15.88
N THR A 490 5.26 26.67 -16.63
CA THR A 490 5.12 27.19 -18.00
C THR A 490 5.03 26.11 -19.06
N GLN A 491 5.46 24.89 -18.71
CA GLN A 491 5.38 23.67 -19.52
C GLN A 491 5.18 22.46 -18.59
N ASP A 492 4.81 21.32 -19.16
CA ASP A 492 4.71 20.08 -18.41
C ASP A 492 6.08 19.68 -17.85
N VAL A 493 6.08 19.13 -16.63
CA VAL A 493 7.26 18.50 -16.01
C VAL A 493 6.89 17.07 -15.69
N THR A 494 7.60 16.12 -16.28
CA THR A 494 7.37 14.68 -16.05
C THR A 494 8.50 14.11 -15.21
N ILE A 495 8.14 13.40 -14.14
CA ILE A 495 9.07 12.58 -13.36
C ILE A 495 8.78 11.10 -13.61
N SER A 496 9.83 10.25 -13.65
CA SER A 496 9.68 8.81 -13.88
C SER A 496 10.87 8.06 -13.28
N GLY A 497 10.74 7.61 -12.05
CA GLY A 497 11.80 6.93 -11.30
C GLY A 497 11.87 7.35 -9.84
N ASP A 498 13.06 7.24 -9.27
CA ASP A 498 13.31 7.45 -7.85
C ASP A 498 13.05 8.89 -7.40
N VAL A 499 12.48 9.02 -6.21
CA VAL A 499 12.22 10.28 -5.52
C VAL A 499 12.84 10.20 -4.12
N ALA A 500 13.71 11.15 -3.79
CA ALA A 500 14.34 11.20 -2.48
C ALA A 500 14.38 12.62 -1.92
N ALA A 501 14.29 12.76 -0.59
CA ALA A 501 14.50 14.03 0.09
C ALA A 501 15.87 14.05 0.76
N THR A 502 16.58 15.15 0.64
CA THR A 502 17.71 15.50 1.48
C THR A 502 17.32 16.70 2.32
N LEU A 503 17.14 16.50 3.62
CA LEU A 503 16.83 17.59 4.55
C LEU A 503 18.04 17.90 5.42
N PHE A 504 18.49 19.14 5.41
CA PHE A 504 19.36 19.68 6.45
C PHE A 504 18.46 20.23 7.56
N ALA A 505 18.42 19.55 8.70
CA ALA A 505 17.46 19.87 9.75
C ALA A 505 18.07 19.86 11.14
N SER A 506 17.47 20.62 12.06
CA SER A 506 17.78 20.57 13.49
C SER A 506 16.52 20.55 14.33
N THR A 507 16.65 20.01 15.54
CA THR A 507 15.62 20.02 16.59
C THR A 507 16.18 20.52 17.89
N THR A 508 15.36 21.16 18.74
CA THR A 508 15.73 21.46 20.13
C THR A 508 15.66 20.22 21.03
N GLY A 509 15.04 19.14 20.55
CA GLY A 509 14.93 17.85 21.21
C GLY A 509 16.12 16.92 20.94
N SER A 510 16.02 15.70 21.44
CA SER A 510 17.01 14.64 21.22
C SER A 510 16.51 13.50 20.32
N ASP A 511 15.29 13.62 19.77
CA ASP A 511 14.73 12.80 18.70
C ASP A 511 13.73 13.61 17.88
N ALA A 512 13.44 13.19 16.66
CA ALA A 512 12.46 13.82 15.77
C ALA A 512 12.07 12.86 14.65
N ASP A 513 10.86 13.02 14.10
CA ASP A 513 10.46 12.41 12.85
C ASP A 513 10.41 13.48 11.74
N TRP A 514 10.70 13.08 10.51
CA TRP A 514 10.61 13.92 9.33
C TRP A 514 9.65 13.26 8.34
N VAL A 515 8.48 13.85 8.17
CA VAL A 515 7.50 13.45 7.15
C VAL A 515 7.62 14.40 5.98
N VAL A 516 7.83 13.86 4.80
CA VAL A 516 7.98 14.65 3.57
C VAL A 516 6.92 14.22 2.56
N LYS A 517 6.26 15.18 1.93
CA LYS A 517 5.25 14.95 0.89
C LYS A 517 5.57 15.80 -0.33
N LEU A 518 5.67 15.17 -1.49
CA LEU A 518 5.70 15.83 -2.79
C LEU A 518 4.27 15.87 -3.33
N VAL A 519 3.77 17.05 -3.69
CA VAL A 519 2.38 17.23 -4.12
C VAL A 519 2.28 17.94 -5.45
N ASP A 520 1.26 17.58 -6.25
CA ASP A 520 0.81 18.31 -7.43
C ASP A 520 -0.34 19.24 -7.05
N ILE A 521 -0.17 20.54 -7.27
CA ILE A 521 -1.12 21.58 -6.90
C ILE A 521 -1.89 22.00 -8.14
N TYR A 522 -3.19 21.70 -8.14
CA TYR A 522 -4.07 22.02 -9.24
C TYR A 522 -4.35 23.53 -9.30
N PRO A 523 -4.52 24.11 -10.50
CA PRO A 523 -4.97 25.49 -10.64
C PRO A 523 -6.36 25.73 -10.04
N THR A 524 -6.68 26.98 -9.70
CA THR A 524 -8.00 27.38 -9.16
C THR A 524 -8.99 27.86 -10.23
N GLY A 525 -8.56 27.90 -11.51
CA GLY A 525 -9.37 28.44 -12.60
C GLY A 525 -10.60 27.57 -12.93
N GLU A 526 -11.60 28.18 -13.57
CA GLU A 526 -12.90 27.56 -13.85
C GLU A 526 -12.84 26.34 -14.78
N ARG A 527 -11.77 26.21 -15.58
CA ARG A 527 -11.56 25.03 -16.46
C ARG A 527 -11.18 23.76 -15.69
N VAL A 528 -10.79 23.90 -14.41
CA VAL A 528 -10.48 22.76 -13.55
C VAL A 528 -11.78 22.27 -12.92
N PRO A 529 -12.07 20.97 -12.88
CA PRO A 529 -13.22 20.41 -12.15
C PRO A 529 -13.29 20.95 -10.72
N ALA A 530 -14.49 21.30 -10.26
CA ALA A 530 -14.68 22.03 -9.00
C ALA A 530 -14.02 21.32 -7.80
N GLU A 531 -14.08 19.98 -7.76
CA GLU A 531 -13.50 19.13 -6.72
C GLU A 531 -11.97 19.06 -6.75
N LEU A 532 -11.34 19.50 -7.86
CA LEU A 532 -9.88 19.51 -8.02
C LEU A 532 -9.27 20.91 -7.88
N ARG A 533 -10.07 22.00 -7.85
CA ARG A 533 -9.56 23.38 -7.80
C ARG A 533 -8.71 23.63 -6.56
N GLY A 534 -7.45 23.98 -6.76
CA GLY A 534 -6.50 24.26 -5.68
C GLY A 534 -6.11 23.03 -4.84
N ARG A 535 -6.59 21.84 -5.21
CA ARG A 535 -6.30 20.59 -4.52
C ARG A 535 -4.81 20.29 -4.62
N GLN A 536 -4.25 19.74 -3.55
CA GLN A 536 -2.89 19.24 -3.49
C GLN A 536 -2.92 17.70 -3.48
N ARG A 537 -2.63 17.10 -4.64
CA ARG A 537 -2.55 15.65 -4.84
C ARG A 537 -1.20 15.13 -4.38
N MET A 538 -1.19 14.14 -3.51
CA MET A 538 0.03 13.48 -3.07
C MET A 538 0.62 12.62 -4.19
N ILE A 539 1.91 12.81 -4.49
CA ILE A 539 2.65 12.10 -5.56
C ILE A 539 3.66 11.13 -4.97
N ALA A 540 4.43 11.57 -3.99
CA ALA A 540 5.37 10.75 -3.25
C ALA A 540 5.41 11.22 -1.80
N ASN A 541 5.63 10.30 -0.88
CA ASN A 541 5.64 10.62 0.53
C ASN A 541 6.34 9.52 1.32
N ASP A 542 6.95 9.90 2.43
CA ASP A 542 7.29 8.97 3.49
C ASP A 542 7.68 9.71 4.78
N VAL A 543 7.92 8.92 5.82
CA VAL A 543 8.41 9.34 7.13
C VAL A 543 9.81 8.76 7.38
N PHE A 544 10.65 9.51 8.06
CA PHE A 544 11.96 9.06 8.53
C PHE A 544 12.14 9.37 10.00
N ARG A 545 12.45 8.35 10.83
CA ARG A 545 12.71 8.53 12.24
C ARG A 545 14.18 8.91 12.48
N GLY A 546 14.42 10.13 12.91
CA GLY A 546 15.72 10.78 12.88
C GLY A 546 16.82 10.10 13.72
N ARG A 547 16.46 9.29 14.73
CA ARG A 547 17.42 8.47 15.48
C ARG A 547 18.19 7.47 14.62
N PHE A 548 17.60 7.07 13.48
CA PHE A 548 18.16 6.08 12.54
C PHE A 548 19.04 6.69 11.43
N ARG A 549 19.32 7.99 11.47
CA ARG A 549 20.05 8.75 10.43
C ARG A 549 21.40 8.14 10.00
N LYS A 550 22.06 7.41 10.88
CA LYS A 550 23.33 6.75 10.59
C LYS A 550 23.22 5.24 10.41
N SER A 551 22.27 4.61 11.11
CA SER A 551 22.11 3.18 11.11
C SER A 551 20.74 2.77 11.64
N TYR A 552 20.01 1.97 10.90
CA TYR A 552 18.76 1.37 11.37
C TYR A 552 18.98 0.35 12.51
N ALA A 553 20.15 -0.28 12.56
CA ALA A 553 20.48 -1.24 13.61
C ALA A 553 20.98 -0.60 14.91
N ARG A 554 21.51 0.63 14.84
CA ARG A 554 22.12 1.33 15.99
C ARG A 554 21.58 2.76 16.03
N PRO A 555 20.39 2.97 16.60
CA PRO A 555 19.82 4.30 16.75
C PRO A 555 20.65 5.16 17.73
N GLU A 556 20.79 6.45 17.42
CA GLU A 556 21.52 7.41 18.24
C GLU A 556 20.68 8.65 18.54
N PRO A 557 20.80 9.24 19.75
CA PRO A 557 20.15 10.51 20.03
C PRO A 557 20.59 11.60 19.05
N ILE A 558 19.70 12.52 18.74
CA ILE A 558 20.00 13.74 18.01
C ILE A 558 20.62 14.74 19.00
N ARG A 559 21.75 15.34 18.63
CA ARG A 559 22.32 16.44 19.43
C ARG A 559 21.41 17.67 19.24
N PRO A 560 20.87 18.24 20.33
CA PRO A 560 20.00 19.41 20.24
C PRO A 560 20.65 20.56 19.47
N ASN A 561 19.87 21.19 18.58
CA ASN A 561 20.27 22.30 17.72
C ASN A 561 21.38 22.00 16.68
N ALA A 562 21.93 20.78 16.65
CA ALA A 562 22.86 20.41 15.58
C ALA A 562 22.15 20.32 14.24
N VAL A 563 22.72 20.96 13.22
CA VAL A 563 22.25 20.79 11.84
C VAL A 563 22.82 19.49 11.31
N LEU A 564 21.92 18.58 10.96
CA LEU A 564 22.26 17.25 10.44
C LEU A 564 21.57 17.05 9.09
N ASP A 565 22.16 16.22 8.24
CA ASP A 565 21.54 15.78 6.99
C ASP A 565 20.74 14.49 7.20
N TYR A 566 19.55 14.47 6.62
CA TYR A 566 18.64 13.32 6.59
C TYR A 566 18.34 12.99 5.14
N ARG A 567 18.65 11.77 4.73
CA ARG A 567 18.29 11.25 3.41
C ARG A 567 17.10 10.34 3.59
N ILE A 568 16.01 10.70 2.92
CA ILE A 568 14.71 10.04 3.05
C ILE A 568 14.33 9.51 1.67
N ASP A 569 14.18 8.21 1.56
CA ASP A 569 13.62 7.58 0.39
C ASP A 569 12.11 7.86 0.37
N LEU A 570 11.63 8.49 -0.70
CA LEU A 570 10.20 8.70 -0.98
C LEU A 570 9.70 7.71 -2.04
N HIS A 571 10.47 6.66 -2.25
CA HIS A 571 10.27 5.57 -3.21
C HIS A 571 10.38 6.03 -4.67
N SER A 572 9.44 5.64 -5.50
CA SER A 572 9.41 5.99 -6.91
C SER A 572 8.09 6.64 -7.29
N ALA A 573 8.08 7.39 -8.39
CA ALA A 573 6.88 7.95 -8.96
C ALA A 573 6.97 8.02 -10.49
N SER A 574 5.83 7.88 -11.18
CA SER A 574 5.67 8.25 -12.58
C SER A 574 4.50 9.21 -12.68
N HIS A 575 4.82 10.50 -12.83
CA HIS A 575 3.81 11.56 -12.81
C HIS A 575 4.16 12.71 -13.74
N ARG A 576 3.14 13.26 -14.40
CA ARG A 576 3.22 14.48 -15.19
C ARG A 576 2.55 15.62 -14.45
N PHE A 577 3.34 16.56 -13.93
CA PHE A 577 2.85 17.87 -13.51
C PHE A 577 2.52 18.70 -14.75
N GLN A 578 1.27 19.09 -14.91
CA GLN A 578 0.82 19.76 -16.12
C GLN A 578 1.17 21.26 -16.10
N LYS A 579 1.29 21.86 -17.27
CA LYS A 579 1.38 23.31 -17.43
C LYS A 579 0.26 24.03 -16.65
N GLY A 580 0.61 25.06 -15.89
CA GLY A 580 -0.29 25.81 -15.02
C GLY A 580 -0.44 25.24 -13.62
N HIS A 581 -0.09 23.97 -13.38
CA HIS A 581 0.02 23.40 -12.03
C HIS A 581 1.25 23.97 -11.31
N ARG A 582 1.38 23.68 -10.02
CA ARG A 582 2.58 23.93 -9.23
C ARG A 582 3.06 22.65 -8.58
N ILE A 583 4.37 22.52 -8.40
CA ILE A 583 4.96 21.46 -7.59
C ILE A 583 5.02 21.98 -6.16
N GLY A 584 4.61 21.19 -5.17
CA GLY A 584 4.68 21.56 -3.77
C GLY A 584 5.39 20.52 -2.92
N VAL A 585 5.97 20.95 -1.79
CA VAL A 585 6.59 20.09 -0.79
C VAL A 585 6.10 20.49 0.59
N GLN A 586 5.63 19.52 1.36
CA GLN A 586 5.29 19.69 2.77
C GLN A 586 6.31 18.94 3.64
N VAL A 587 6.72 19.56 4.76
CA VAL A 587 7.55 18.93 5.79
C VAL A 587 6.92 19.14 7.15
N GLN A 588 6.74 18.04 7.91
CA GLN A 588 6.13 18.01 9.23
C GLN A 588 6.83 16.95 10.10
N SER A 589 6.56 16.91 11.41
CA SER A 589 7.22 15.97 12.33
C SER A 589 6.27 14.96 13.01
N SER A 590 5.05 14.85 12.53
CA SER A 590 4.09 13.84 12.96
C SER A 590 3.07 13.54 11.85
N TRP A 591 2.49 12.34 11.88
CA TRP A 591 1.50 11.87 10.90
C TRP A 591 0.56 10.86 11.56
N PHE A 592 -0.19 11.36 12.51
CA PHE A 592 -0.90 10.54 13.49
C PHE A 592 -2.37 10.24 13.11
N PRO A 593 -2.94 9.06 13.45
CA PRO A 593 -2.32 7.90 14.06
C PRO A 593 -1.75 6.89 13.03
N LEU A 594 -1.58 7.28 11.75
CA LEU A 594 -0.89 6.45 10.78
C LEU A 594 0.48 6.03 11.33
N ILE A 595 1.24 7.01 11.81
CA ILE A 595 2.54 6.83 12.45
C ILE A 595 2.41 7.12 13.95
N GLY A 596 2.98 6.23 14.79
CA GLY A 596 3.07 6.42 16.23
C GLY A 596 3.91 7.66 16.59
N ARG A 597 3.41 8.45 17.55
CA ARG A 597 4.06 9.70 17.95
C ARG A 597 5.52 9.50 18.37
N ASN A 598 6.39 10.41 17.92
CA ASN A 598 7.73 10.54 18.48
C ASN A 598 7.65 11.38 19.75
N PRO A 599 8.22 10.92 20.90
CA PRO A 599 8.28 11.72 22.12
C PRO A 599 9.16 12.97 21.98
N GLN A 600 9.99 13.05 20.93
CA GLN A 600 10.96 14.12 20.65
C GLN A 600 12.07 14.23 21.73
N THR A 601 12.05 13.27 22.65
CA THR A 601 13.10 12.95 23.60
C THR A 601 13.58 11.54 23.32
N TYR A 602 14.89 11.35 23.23
CA TYR A 602 15.43 10.02 22.98
C TYR A 602 15.17 9.09 24.17
N VAL A 603 14.50 7.99 23.88
CA VAL A 603 14.32 6.85 24.79
C VAL A 603 14.81 5.58 24.07
N PRO A 604 15.43 4.61 24.76
CA PRO A 604 15.99 3.42 24.09
C PRO A 604 14.96 2.63 23.28
N ASN A 605 13.75 2.49 23.82
CA ASN A 605 12.63 1.84 23.14
C ASN A 605 11.44 2.80 23.08
N ILE A 606 11.10 3.25 21.88
CA ILE A 606 10.07 4.27 21.67
C ILE A 606 8.66 3.77 22.01
N LEU A 607 8.39 2.46 21.90
CA LEU A 607 7.10 1.87 22.27
C LEU A 607 6.88 1.86 23.79
N ARG A 608 7.96 2.05 24.58
CA ARG A 608 7.95 2.17 26.05
C ARG A 608 8.02 3.62 26.53
N ALA A 609 7.86 4.60 25.64
CA ALA A 609 7.87 6.00 26.02
C ALA A 609 6.72 6.32 26.99
N LYS A 610 7.04 7.02 28.07
CA LYS A 610 6.08 7.45 29.09
C LYS A 610 5.54 8.84 28.75
N ALA A 611 4.39 9.22 29.31
CA ALA A 611 3.81 10.56 29.13
C ALA A 611 4.82 11.70 29.39
N THR A 612 5.71 11.52 30.37
CA THR A 612 6.76 12.49 30.72
C THR A 612 7.87 12.64 29.68
N ASP A 613 8.00 11.71 28.74
CA ASP A 613 9.02 11.77 27.68
C ASP A 613 8.58 12.63 26.50
N PHE A 614 7.28 12.80 26.31
CA PHE A 614 6.73 13.59 25.22
C PHE A 614 6.91 15.09 25.50
N ARG A 615 7.71 15.75 24.64
CA ARG A 615 8.07 17.15 24.79
C ARG A 615 7.82 17.92 23.50
N LYS A 616 7.22 19.09 23.61
CA LYS A 616 7.15 20.06 22.52
C LYS A 616 8.54 20.55 22.14
N GLN A 617 8.85 20.54 20.84
CA GLN A 617 10.17 20.92 20.32
C GLN A 617 10.03 21.85 19.11
N THR A 618 11.07 22.68 18.90
CA THR A 618 11.20 23.49 17.69
C THR A 618 12.10 22.78 16.69
N HIS A 619 11.60 22.63 15.48
CA HIS A 619 12.34 22.07 14.34
C HIS A 619 12.68 23.17 13.34
N ARG A 620 13.83 23.03 12.65
CA ARG A 620 14.26 23.95 11.59
C ARG A 620 14.69 23.15 10.37
N ILE A 621 14.28 23.62 9.21
CA ILE A 621 14.71 23.10 7.91
C ILE A 621 15.56 24.17 7.24
N TYR A 622 16.80 23.82 6.90
CA TYR A 622 17.80 24.74 6.34
C TYR A 622 17.77 24.71 4.82
N HIS A 623 17.90 25.89 4.22
CA HIS A 623 17.89 26.10 2.77
C HIS A 623 18.86 27.20 2.35
N ARG A 624 20.10 27.13 2.82
CA ARG A 624 21.20 28.05 2.47
C ARG A 624 22.29 27.33 1.67
N PRO A 625 23.15 28.04 0.94
CA PRO A 625 24.32 27.44 0.29
C PRO A 625 25.12 26.56 1.26
N GLY A 626 25.46 25.33 0.85
CA GLY A 626 26.12 24.33 1.69
C GLY A 626 25.22 23.52 2.62
N GLN A 627 23.98 23.94 2.84
CA GLN A 627 22.94 23.22 3.59
C GLN A 627 21.59 23.39 2.87
N ALA A 628 21.55 23.00 1.60
CA ALA A 628 20.41 23.19 0.71
C ALA A 628 19.51 21.96 0.74
N SER A 629 18.44 22.00 1.54
CA SER A 629 17.41 20.96 1.51
C SER A 629 16.72 20.90 0.14
N ALA A 630 16.48 19.70 -0.34
CA ALA A 630 15.91 19.48 -1.67
C ALA A 630 15.17 18.14 -1.79
N ILE A 631 14.25 18.08 -2.74
CA ILE A 631 13.72 16.82 -3.27
C ILE A 631 14.43 16.50 -4.57
N THR A 632 15.08 15.36 -4.65
CA THR A 632 15.72 14.85 -5.86
C THR A 632 14.71 14.00 -6.63
N VAL A 633 14.51 14.30 -7.90
CA VAL A 633 13.54 13.63 -8.79
C VAL A 633 14.17 13.25 -10.12
N ALA A 634 13.76 12.12 -10.69
CA ALA A 634 14.15 11.67 -12.02
C ALA A 634 13.27 12.36 -13.09
N VAL A 635 13.73 13.46 -13.66
CA VAL A 635 12.99 14.23 -14.68
C VAL A 635 13.19 13.59 -16.05
N VAL A 636 12.09 13.35 -16.79
CA VAL A 636 12.12 12.87 -18.18
C VAL A 636 12.66 13.97 -19.08
N GLN A 637 13.60 13.60 -19.99
CA GLN A 637 14.25 14.51 -20.95
C GLN A 637 13.32 14.94 -22.08
#